data_c94b8c956a853f5f5ddee0dd6f8e1c03
#
_entry.id   c94b8c956a853f5f5ddee0dd6f8e1c03
#
_cell.length_a   1.000
_cell.length_b   1.000
_cell.length_c   1.000
_cell.angle_alpha   90.00
_cell.angle_beta   90.00
_cell.angle_gamma   90.00
#
_symmetry.space_group_name_H-M   'P 1'
#
loop_
_entity.id
_entity.type
_entity.pdbx_description
1 polymer ?
#
loop_
_entity_poly.entity_id
_entity_poly.type
_entity_poly.pdbx_seq_one_letter_code
_entity_poly.pdbx_strand_id
1 'polypeptide(L)'
;MAPRFRSWRDAIWTTPNAPPRRYLTMSDIDVLLQENRSFPPPPTFRATARIHDRRIVDDAAMDPQNFWAREASELTWSKKWEQVLDWKPPHAQWFVGGELNASVNCIDRHIAGPRRNKAALIWEGEPGDRRTFTYWDLYREVNLAANMLKQLGVKKGDRVAIYLPMIPEAVFAMLACARIGAVHTVIFGGFSAESLRDRINDCGCKVLITADGGYRRGQVVPLKRNADKALEECPTIEKVLVVMRRRSGVGDEMFAEMKEGRDHWWHRLKRDVPKVCEPEVMNAEDLLFILYTSGTTGKPKGVVHTTGGYMTGVHATTKYVFDLKEEDVYWCTADIGWITGHSYLVYGPLANGATCIVYEGAPDWPEKDRFWQICERYGVTIFYTAPTAVRAFMKWGAQWVEKHDLSQLRLLGSVGEPINPEAWIWYNEQIGKGRCPIVDTWWQTETGAIMITPLPGLTTTKPGSATHPFPGVRAALLDNDANEIGIGGGLLALTYPWPSMLRTIWGDDQRYVDTYFSKWPGRPDLYFTGDGAKRDADGYLWILGRVDDVLNVAGHRIGTMEVESALVDHPSVAEAAVVGKAHELKGQAIAAFVTLRTGFNPSPALRDELREHVALKIGALARPDDILFSADLPKTRSGKIMRRLLRDIAEGRALGDTTTLADPSVVSNLKDQYEAQES
;
A
#
# COMPACT_ATOMS: atom_id res chain seq x y z
N MET A 1 19.88 39.69 4.05
CA MET A 1 21.13 38.94 4.31
C MET A 1 20.74 37.47 4.49
N ALA A 2 21.00 36.64 3.51
CA ALA A 2 20.65 35.22 3.55
C ALA A 2 21.74 34.43 4.32
N PRO A 3 21.39 33.46 5.16
CA PRO A 3 22.37 32.62 5.83
C PRO A 3 23.04 31.66 4.80
N ARG A 4 24.34 31.65 4.79
CA ARG A 4 25.17 30.77 3.97
C ARG A 4 25.03 29.32 4.42
N PHE A 5 24.51 28.46 3.56
CA PHE A 5 24.57 27.01 3.68
C PHE A 5 26.03 26.53 3.53
N ARG A 6 26.59 25.84 4.52
CA ARG A 6 27.86 25.13 4.43
C ARG A 6 27.71 23.91 3.52
N SER A 7 28.66 23.73 2.61
CA SER A 7 28.71 22.63 1.67
C SER A 7 29.03 21.30 2.40
N TRP A 8 28.42 20.23 1.95
CA TRP A 8 28.54 18.84 2.44
C TRP A 8 29.93 18.20 2.25
N ARG A 9 30.95 18.96 1.80
CA ARG A 9 32.30 18.40 1.51
C ARG A 9 33.23 18.29 2.71
N ASP A 10 32.92 18.93 3.84
CA ASP A 10 33.89 19.06 4.95
C ASP A 10 33.60 18.10 6.12
N ALA A 11 32.72 17.12 6.01
CA ALA A 11 32.32 16.22 7.11
C ALA A 11 32.95 14.80 7.03
N ILE A 12 33.97 14.58 6.20
CA ILE A 12 34.65 13.27 6.15
C ILE A 12 36.12 13.48 6.45
N TRP A 13 36.60 12.83 7.51
CA TRP A 13 37.97 12.73 8.04
C TRP A 13 38.36 13.68 9.18
N THR A 14 37.92 13.33 10.40
CA THR A 14 38.73 13.58 11.62
C THR A 14 38.69 12.33 12.50
N THR A 15 39.85 11.98 13.04
CA THR A 15 40.20 10.81 13.87
C THR A 15 39.32 10.63 15.13
N PRO A 16 39.24 9.40 15.69
CA PRO A 16 38.24 9.05 16.71
C PRO A 16 38.69 9.56 18.09
N ASN A 17 37.99 10.54 18.64
CA ASN A 17 37.92 10.76 20.07
C ASN A 17 36.68 10.06 20.64
N ALA A 18 36.82 9.47 21.84
CA ALA A 18 35.82 8.69 22.51
C ALA A 18 34.41 9.34 22.46
N PRO A 19 33.36 8.58 22.24
CA PRO A 19 32.01 9.14 22.11
C PRO A 19 31.58 9.79 23.43
N PRO A 20 30.95 10.97 23.40
CA PRO A 20 30.30 11.53 24.58
C PRO A 20 29.20 10.59 25.06
N ARG A 21 29.12 10.31 26.36
CA ARG A 21 28.01 9.59 26.97
C ARG A 21 26.73 10.37 26.65
N ARG A 22 25.90 9.84 25.74
CA ARG A 22 24.57 10.37 25.48
C ARG A 22 23.71 10.12 26.71
N TYR A 23 23.20 11.17 27.30
CA TYR A 23 22.01 11.07 28.13
C TYR A 23 20.85 10.82 27.19
N LEU A 24 20.28 9.61 27.25
CA LEU A 24 19.07 9.24 26.51
C LEU A 24 17.94 10.18 26.96
N THR A 25 17.45 11.00 26.05
CA THR A 25 16.22 11.75 26.28
C THR A 25 15.05 10.77 26.13
N MET A 26 13.98 10.93 26.92
CA MET A 26 12.81 10.04 26.95
C MET A 26 12.03 9.95 25.61
N SER A 27 12.59 10.47 24.51
CA SER A 27 11.97 10.54 23.18
C SER A 27 12.57 9.57 22.16
N ASP A 28 13.73 8.98 22.41
CA ASP A 28 14.44 8.14 21.45
C ASP A 28 13.83 6.73 21.44
N ILE A 29 13.64 6.14 20.25
CA ILE A 29 13.27 4.73 20.11
C ILE A 29 14.56 3.92 20.20
N ASP A 30 14.60 2.93 21.10
CA ASP A 30 15.73 2.03 21.24
C ASP A 30 15.92 1.18 19.98
N VAL A 31 17.16 1.05 19.52
CA VAL A 31 17.54 0.27 18.34
C VAL A 31 18.16 -1.03 18.83
N LEU A 32 17.41 -2.13 18.73
CA LEU A 32 17.81 -3.42 19.26
C LEU A 32 18.25 -4.40 18.18
N LEU A 33 17.58 -4.43 17.02
CA LEU A 33 17.90 -5.31 15.92
C LEU A 33 19.04 -4.77 15.07
N GLN A 34 20.09 -5.59 14.85
CA GLN A 34 21.19 -5.30 13.92
C GLN A 34 21.15 -6.26 12.74
N GLU A 35 21.15 -5.74 11.51
CA GLU A 35 21.23 -6.50 10.27
C GLU A 35 22.49 -6.09 9.50
N ASN A 36 23.36 -7.05 9.26
CA ASN A 36 24.65 -6.82 8.61
C ASN A 36 24.75 -7.43 7.20
N ARG A 37 23.75 -8.24 6.81
CA ARG A 37 23.71 -8.84 5.47
C ARG A 37 23.40 -7.76 4.43
N SER A 38 24.08 -7.81 3.30
CA SER A 38 23.91 -6.84 2.22
C SER A 38 23.89 -7.52 0.86
N PHE A 39 23.07 -7.02 -0.04
CA PHE A 39 22.81 -7.61 -1.35
C PHE A 39 22.97 -6.51 -2.41
N PRO A 40 24.11 -6.46 -3.11
CA PRO A 40 24.28 -5.53 -4.22
C PRO A 40 23.39 -5.90 -5.39
N PRO A 41 23.02 -4.94 -6.26
CA PRO A 41 22.30 -5.26 -7.48
C PRO A 41 23.00 -6.34 -8.28
N PRO A 42 22.30 -7.40 -8.74
CA PRO A 42 22.90 -8.42 -9.59
C PRO A 42 23.55 -7.78 -10.82
N PRO A 43 24.79 -8.17 -11.21
CA PRO A 43 25.52 -7.51 -12.32
C PRO A 43 24.74 -7.49 -13.64
N THR A 44 24.04 -8.57 -13.94
CA THR A 44 23.20 -8.69 -15.14
C THR A 44 22.02 -7.73 -15.13
N PHE A 45 21.38 -7.54 -13.96
CA PHE A 45 20.31 -6.56 -13.78
C PHE A 45 20.85 -5.14 -13.91
N ARG A 46 21.95 -4.82 -13.19
CA ARG A 46 22.56 -3.48 -13.18
C ARG A 46 22.96 -3.04 -14.60
N ALA A 47 23.47 -3.94 -15.43
CA ALA A 47 23.91 -3.63 -16.79
C ALA A 47 22.80 -3.10 -17.70
N THR A 48 21.53 -3.45 -17.42
CA THR A 48 20.36 -3.04 -18.20
C THR A 48 19.45 -2.09 -17.44
N ALA A 49 19.74 -1.79 -16.19
CA ALA A 49 18.90 -0.94 -15.34
C ALA A 49 18.83 0.50 -15.86
N ARG A 50 17.65 1.14 -15.74
CA ARG A 50 17.46 2.56 -16.07
C ARG A 50 18.33 3.47 -15.24
N ILE A 51 18.50 3.11 -13.95
CA ILE A 51 19.31 3.84 -12.98
C ILE A 51 20.38 2.91 -12.47
N HIS A 52 21.62 3.23 -12.77
CA HIS A 52 22.82 2.48 -12.36
C HIS A 52 23.94 3.39 -11.82
N ASP A 53 23.69 4.71 -11.76
CA ASP A 53 24.58 5.71 -11.15
C ASP A 53 23.80 6.73 -10.32
N ARG A 54 24.51 7.53 -9.53
CA ARG A 54 23.90 8.44 -8.55
C ARG A 54 23.40 9.77 -9.12
N ARG A 55 23.65 10.10 -10.38
CA ARG A 55 23.35 11.45 -10.95
C ARG A 55 21.92 11.87 -10.70
N ILE A 56 20.95 10.98 -10.94
CA ILE A 56 19.51 11.30 -10.73
C ILE A 56 19.22 11.64 -9.27
N VAL A 57 19.89 10.97 -8.32
CA VAL A 57 19.73 11.22 -6.87
C VAL A 57 20.33 12.57 -6.50
N ASP A 58 21.55 12.84 -6.98
CA ASP A 58 22.30 14.06 -6.67
C ASP A 58 21.62 15.29 -7.29
N ASP A 59 21.16 15.20 -8.55
CA ASP A 59 20.44 16.26 -9.23
C ASP A 59 19.10 16.58 -8.53
N ALA A 60 18.35 15.54 -8.15
CA ALA A 60 17.08 15.69 -7.45
C ALA A 60 17.25 16.25 -6.02
N ALA A 61 18.36 15.96 -5.36
CA ALA A 61 18.68 16.53 -4.05
C ALA A 61 19.02 18.03 -4.14
N MET A 62 19.70 18.44 -5.22
CA MET A 62 20.05 19.86 -5.47
C MET A 62 18.81 20.67 -5.83
N ASP A 63 17.99 20.17 -6.74
CA ASP A 63 16.78 20.89 -7.22
C ASP A 63 15.58 19.94 -7.39
N PRO A 64 14.83 19.67 -6.29
CA PRO A 64 13.65 18.81 -6.34
C PRO A 64 12.54 19.33 -7.29
N GLN A 65 12.38 20.66 -7.43
CA GLN A 65 11.34 21.20 -8.30
C GLN A 65 11.65 20.93 -9.76
N ASN A 66 12.89 21.12 -10.18
CA ASN A 66 13.31 20.82 -11.55
C ASN A 66 13.24 19.30 -11.84
N PHE A 67 13.61 18.45 -10.86
CA PHE A 67 13.43 17.00 -10.98
C PHE A 67 11.97 16.66 -11.28
N TRP A 68 11.02 17.14 -10.46
CA TRP A 68 9.60 16.85 -10.64
C TRP A 68 9.00 17.50 -11.89
N ALA A 69 9.48 18.69 -12.29
CA ALA A 69 9.08 19.33 -13.55
C ALA A 69 9.49 18.50 -14.77
N ARG A 70 10.70 17.91 -14.74
CA ARG A 70 11.18 17.00 -15.78
C ARG A 70 10.31 15.75 -15.86
N GLU A 71 10.04 15.10 -14.73
CA GLU A 71 9.20 13.91 -14.70
C GLU A 71 7.76 14.21 -15.15
N ALA A 72 7.19 15.33 -14.73
CA ALA A 72 5.87 15.78 -15.18
C ALA A 72 5.83 16.04 -16.70
N SER A 73 6.93 16.51 -17.30
CA SER A 73 7.01 16.79 -18.73
C SER A 73 6.90 15.52 -19.60
N GLU A 74 7.07 14.35 -19.03
CA GLU A 74 6.83 13.07 -19.72
C GLU A 74 5.33 12.73 -19.86
N LEU A 75 4.47 13.37 -19.06
CA LEU A 75 3.02 13.21 -19.18
C LEU A 75 2.45 14.08 -20.31
N THR A 76 1.25 13.74 -20.78
CA THR A 76 0.51 14.52 -21.77
C THR A 76 -0.32 15.56 -21.04
N TRP A 77 0.01 16.84 -21.29
CA TRP A 77 -0.69 18.01 -20.78
C TRP A 77 -1.43 18.71 -21.92
N SER A 78 -2.67 19.08 -21.70
CA SER A 78 -3.42 19.96 -22.62
C SER A 78 -2.94 21.41 -22.50
N LYS A 79 -2.55 21.83 -21.28
CA LYS A 79 -1.87 23.08 -21.00
C LYS A 79 -0.75 22.84 -19.99
N LYS A 80 0.48 23.26 -20.29
CA LYS A 80 1.58 23.19 -19.31
C LYS A 80 1.34 24.18 -18.17
N TRP A 81 1.89 23.86 -17.01
CA TRP A 81 1.83 24.70 -15.81
C TRP A 81 2.62 25.99 -15.96
N GLU A 82 2.24 26.99 -15.19
CA GLU A 82 2.91 28.26 -15.07
C GLU A 82 3.92 28.28 -13.92
N GLN A 83 3.62 27.53 -12.84
CA GLN A 83 4.47 27.39 -11.68
C GLN A 83 4.51 25.90 -11.25
N VAL A 84 5.72 25.39 -10.95
CA VAL A 84 5.91 23.98 -10.57
C VAL A 84 5.32 23.69 -9.20
N LEU A 85 5.57 24.57 -8.22
CA LEU A 85 5.14 24.43 -6.85
C LEU A 85 4.76 25.78 -6.24
N ASP A 86 3.56 25.89 -5.68
CA ASP A 86 3.17 26.92 -4.72
C ASP A 86 3.04 26.25 -3.35
N TRP A 87 3.99 26.54 -2.45
CA TRP A 87 4.05 25.93 -1.12
C TRP A 87 3.82 26.96 -0.02
N LYS A 88 2.67 26.85 0.63
CA LYS A 88 2.27 27.62 1.82
C LYS A 88 1.98 26.63 2.96
N PRO A 89 3.01 26.22 3.72
CA PRO A 89 2.84 25.15 4.71
C PRO A 89 1.63 25.34 5.61
N PRO A 90 0.82 24.29 5.87
CA PRO A 90 1.04 22.90 5.44
C PRO A 90 0.54 22.56 4.03
N HIS A 91 -0.03 23.51 3.29
CA HIS A 91 -0.66 23.28 1.98
C HIS A 91 0.33 23.45 0.82
N ALA A 92 0.28 22.54 -0.13
CA ALA A 92 1.07 22.58 -1.35
C ALA A 92 0.19 22.39 -2.59
N GLN A 93 0.44 23.18 -3.64
CA GLN A 93 -0.14 22.99 -4.96
C GLN A 93 0.98 22.73 -5.97
N TRP A 94 0.80 21.71 -6.81
CA TRP A 94 1.79 21.32 -7.79
C TRP A 94 1.29 21.54 -9.21
N PHE A 95 2.19 22.02 -10.08
CA PHE A 95 1.89 22.28 -11.49
C PHE A 95 0.74 23.27 -11.69
N VAL A 96 0.81 24.38 -10.95
CA VAL A 96 -0.22 25.42 -10.90
C VAL A 96 -0.50 25.99 -12.29
N GLY A 97 -1.78 26.05 -12.67
CA GLY A 97 -2.24 26.49 -14.00
C GLY A 97 -2.08 25.43 -15.10
N GLY A 98 -1.53 24.26 -14.79
CA GLY A 98 -1.44 23.13 -15.71
C GLY A 98 -2.77 22.40 -15.85
N GLU A 99 -3.02 21.82 -17.03
CA GLU A 99 -4.23 21.06 -17.35
C GLU A 99 -3.88 19.73 -17.99
N LEU A 100 -4.46 18.64 -17.49
CA LEU A 100 -4.30 17.28 -18.02
C LEU A 100 -5.50 16.42 -17.63
N ASN A 101 -5.59 15.23 -18.22
CA ASN A 101 -6.56 14.21 -17.80
C ASN A 101 -5.84 12.91 -17.50
N ALA A 102 -6.14 12.29 -16.34
CA ALA A 102 -5.48 11.04 -15.92
C ALA A 102 -5.81 9.87 -16.85
N SER A 103 -7.05 9.76 -17.36
CA SER A 103 -7.43 8.74 -18.33
C SER A 103 -6.66 8.87 -19.64
N VAL A 104 -6.47 10.11 -20.14
CA VAL A 104 -5.65 10.38 -21.33
C VAL A 104 -4.23 9.87 -21.13
N ASN A 105 -3.65 10.11 -19.97
CA ASN A 105 -2.29 9.67 -19.66
C ASN A 105 -2.15 8.16 -19.49
N CYS A 106 -3.20 7.47 -19.05
CA CYS A 106 -3.20 6.02 -18.91
C CYS A 106 -3.54 5.27 -20.21
N ILE A 107 -4.24 5.92 -21.16
CA ILE A 107 -4.82 5.22 -22.32
C ILE A 107 -4.51 5.94 -23.64
N ASP A 108 -5.06 7.15 -23.85
CA ASP A 108 -5.10 7.81 -25.16
C ASP A 108 -3.71 8.04 -25.73
N ARG A 109 -2.75 8.43 -24.92
CA ARG A 109 -1.34 8.61 -25.32
C ARG A 109 -0.69 7.35 -25.90
N HIS A 110 -1.21 6.17 -25.59
CA HIS A 110 -0.65 4.90 -26.05
C HIS A 110 -1.29 4.41 -27.35
N ILE A 111 -2.54 4.80 -27.65
CA ILE A 111 -3.25 4.29 -28.83
C ILE A 111 -2.80 4.92 -30.14
N ALA A 112 -2.15 6.07 -30.11
CA ALA A 112 -1.58 6.71 -31.30
C ALA A 112 -0.28 6.05 -31.80
N GLY A 113 0.32 5.16 -31.01
CA GLY A 113 1.63 4.56 -31.26
C GLY A 113 1.62 3.01 -31.24
N PRO A 114 2.80 2.40 -31.12
CA PRO A 114 2.97 0.95 -31.20
C PRO A 114 2.27 0.18 -30.07
N ARG A 115 2.00 0.84 -28.93
CA ARG A 115 1.33 0.22 -27.79
C ARG A 115 -0.16 -0.02 -27.99
N ARG A 116 -0.76 0.50 -29.07
CA ARG A 116 -2.19 0.34 -29.37
C ARG A 116 -2.68 -1.10 -29.21
N ASN A 117 -1.93 -2.04 -29.75
CA ASN A 117 -2.28 -3.48 -29.73
C ASN A 117 -1.52 -4.27 -28.65
N LYS A 118 -0.74 -3.59 -27.80
CA LYS A 118 -0.10 -4.20 -26.62
C LYS A 118 -1.17 -4.52 -25.59
N ALA A 119 -1.06 -5.67 -24.90
CA ALA A 119 -1.92 -5.99 -23.78
C ALA A 119 -1.71 -4.94 -22.68
N ALA A 120 -2.80 -4.27 -22.28
CA ALA A 120 -2.83 -3.36 -21.14
C ALA A 120 -3.22 -4.12 -19.86
N LEU A 121 -4.26 -4.97 -19.96
CA LEU A 121 -4.74 -5.78 -18.84
C LEU A 121 -4.87 -7.23 -19.27
N ILE A 122 -4.34 -8.14 -18.46
CA ILE A 122 -4.58 -9.57 -18.49
C ILE A 122 -5.30 -9.93 -17.21
N TRP A 123 -6.54 -10.35 -17.30
CA TRP A 123 -7.35 -10.70 -16.15
C TRP A 123 -7.59 -12.19 -16.05
N GLU A 124 -7.48 -12.71 -14.83
CA GLU A 124 -7.87 -14.08 -14.51
C GLU A 124 -8.80 -14.09 -13.29
N GLY A 125 -9.96 -14.73 -13.44
CA GLY A 125 -10.91 -14.97 -12.36
C GLY A 125 -10.57 -16.21 -11.56
N GLU A 126 -11.01 -16.28 -10.32
CA GLU A 126 -10.79 -17.45 -9.46
C GLU A 126 -11.33 -18.75 -10.06
N PRO A 127 -12.51 -18.78 -10.72
CA PRO A 127 -12.99 -19.95 -11.44
C PRO A 127 -12.19 -20.37 -12.68
N GLY A 128 -11.15 -19.60 -13.06
CA GLY A 128 -10.28 -19.88 -14.19
C GLY A 128 -10.72 -19.25 -15.50
N ASP A 129 -11.72 -18.40 -15.52
CA ASP A 129 -12.06 -17.56 -16.65
C ASP A 129 -11.01 -16.47 -16.87
N ARG A 130 -10.79 -16.06 -18.13
CA ARG A 130 -9.70 -15.16 -18.52
C ARG A 130 -10.18 -14.17 -19.55
N ARG A 131 -9.65 -12.94 -19.47
CA ARG A 131 -9.87 -11.89 -20.47
C ARG A 131 -8.57 -11.09 -20.64
N THR A 132 -8.26 -10.73 -21.89
CA THR A 132 -7.14 -9.86 -22.22
C THR A 132 -7.67 -8.63 -22.95
N PHE A 133 -7.18 -7.47 -22.56
CA PHE A 133 -7.54 -6.18 -23.15
C PHE A 133 -6.26 -5.50 -23.65
N THR A 134 -6.21 -5.16 -24.92
CA THR A 134 -5.19 -4.27 -25.47
C THR A 134 -5.45 -2.82 -25.00
N TYR A 135 -4.48 -1.90 -25.18
CA TYR A 135 -4.73 -0.47 -24.96
C TYR A 135 -5.90 0.06 -25.80
N TRP A 136 -6.09 -0.49 -27.00
CA TRP A 136 -7.25 -0.16 -27.84
C TRP A 136 -8.56 -0.67 -27.25
N ASP A 137 -8.59 -1.88 -26.73
CA ASP A 137 -9.79 -2.40 -26.07
C ASP A 137 -10.08 -1.62 -24.79
N LEU A 138 -9.05 -1.31 -23.99
CA LEU A 138 -9.18 -0.50 -22.79
C LEU A 138 -9.73 0.90 -23.11
N TYR A 139 -9.24 1.55 -24.19
CA TYR A 139 -9.78 2.80 -24.68
C TYR A 139 -11.27 2.69 -24.98
N ARG A 140 -11.69 1.67 -25.72
CA ARG A 140 -13.12 1.47 -26.07
C ARG A 140 -13.98 1.24 -24.83
N GLU A 141 -13.56 0.38 -23.92
CA GLU A 141 -14.31 0.04 -22.70
C GLU A 141 -14.46 1.26 -21.79
N VAL A 142 -13.39 2.03 -21.60
CA VAL A 142 -13.42 3.25 -20.76
C VAL A 142 -14.29 4.35 -21.38
N ASN A 143 -14.26 4.55 -22.70
CA ASN A 143 -15.16 5.50 -23.37
C ASN A 143 -16.63 5.12 -23.18
N LEU A 144 -16.97 3.83 -23.31
CA LEU A 144 -18.33 3.33 -23.09
C LEU A 144 -18.73 3.52 -21.64
N ALA A 145 -17.86 3.17 -20.67
CA ALA A 145 -18.12 3.36 -19.24
C ALA A 145 -18.33 4.84 -18.88
N ALA A 146 -17.52 5.73 -19.45
CA ALA A 146 -17.64 7.17 -19.27
C ALA A 146 -18.98 7.72 -19.78
N ASN A 147 -19.42 7.28 -20.95
CA ASN A 147 -20.71 7.66 -21.51
C ASN A 147 -21.90 7.05 -20.73
N MET A 148 -21.76 5.85 -20.16
CA MET A 148 -22.76 5.29 -19.24
C MET A 148 -22.92 6.18 -18.02
N LEU A 149 -21.82 6.62 -17.40
CA LEU A 149 -21.87 7.52 -16.25
C LEU A 149 -22.51 8.88 -16.61
N LYS A 150 -22.18 9.47 -17.77
CA LYS A 150 -22.86 10.69 -18.27
C LYS A 150 -24.36 10.46 -18.46
N GLN A 151 -24.79 9.32 -19.00
CA GLN A 151 -26.21 8.98 -19.18
C GLN A 151 -26.92 8.81 -17.84
N LEU A 152 -26.20 8.33 -16.80
CA LEU A 152 -26.73 8.25 -15.43
C LEU A 152 -26.70 9.60 -14.69
N GLY A 153 -26.32 10.69 -15.37
CA GLY A 153 -26.35 12.06 -14.86
C GLY A 153 -25.09 12.49 -14.09
N VAL A 154 -23.99 11.72 -14.18
CA VAL A 154 -22.69 12.10 -13.56
C VAL A 154 -22.04 13.24 -14.32
N LYS A 155 -21.57 14.26 -13.60
CA LYS A 155 -20.88 15.46 -14.11
C LYS A 155 -19.50 15.60 -13.46
N LYS A 156 -18.67 16.49 -14.01
CA LYS A 156 -17.41 16.89 -13.38
C LYS A 156 -17.62 17.28 -11.92
N GLY A 157 -16.81 16.74 -11.01
CA GLY A 157 -16.88 16.98 -9.57
C GLY A 157 -17.88 16.12 -8.80
N ASP A 158 -18.80 15.39 -9.47
CA ASP A 158 -19.68 14.43 -8.81
C ASP A 158 -18.86 13.25 -8.27
N ARG A 159 -19.27 12.70 -7.10
CA ARG A 159 -18.61 11.54 -6.51
C ARG A 159 -19.31 10.25 -6.94
N VAL A 160 -18.49 9.25 -7.33
CA VAL A 160 -18.94 7.92 -7.75
C VAL A 160 -18.31 6.88 -6.84
N ALA A 161 -19.13 6.09 -6.16
CA ALA A 161 -18.67 4.95 -5.36
C ALA A 161 -18.45 3.73 -6.25
N ILE A 162 -17.33 3.03 -6.07
CA ILE A 162 -16.98 1.80 -6.79
C ILE A 162 -16.83 0.68 -5.76
N TYR A 163 -17.75 -0.29 -5.76
CA TYR A 163 -17.79 -1.45 -4.88
C TYR A 163 -17.82 -2.72 -5.73
N LEU A 164 -16.66 -3.08 -6.28
CA LEU A 164 -16.48 -4.15 -7.25
C LEU A 164 -15.44 -5.18 -6.77
N PRO A 165 -15.54 -6.45 -7.20
CA PRO A 165 -14.44 -7.39 -7.06
C PRO A 165 -13.31 -7.00 -8.03
N MET A 166 -12.18 -7.73 -7.97
CA MET A 166 -11.01 -7.49 -8.82
C MET A 166 -11.26 -7.95 -10.27
N ILE A 167 -12.14 -7.23 -10.96
CA ILE A 167 -12.52 -7.48 -12.37
C ILE A 167 -12.12 -6.28 -13.24
N PRO A 168 -11.95 -6.47 -14.55
CA PRO A 168 -11.54 -5.38 -15.47
C PRO A 168 -12.47 -4.17 -15.42
N GLU A 169 -13.76 -4.37 -15.21
CA GLU A 169 -14.75 -3.32 -15.10
C GLU A 169 -14.47 -2.33 -13.95
N ALA A 170 -13.74 -2.77 -12.91
CA ALA A 170 -13.29 -1.90 -11.83
C ALA A 170 -12.23 -0.90 -12.32
N VAL A 171 -11.29 -1.35 -13.14
CA VAL A 171 -10.30 -0.46 -13.79
C VAL A 171 -10.99 0.47 -14.79
N PHE A 172 -11.94 -0.03 -15.56
CA PHE A 172 -12.73 0.79 -16.51
C PHE A 172 -13.50 1.88 -15.77
N ALA A 173 -14.13 1.57 -14.65
CA ALA A 173 -14.88 2.52 -13.83
C ALA A 173 -14.00 3.64 -13.27
N MET A 174 -12.83 3.31 -12.72
CA MET A 174 -11.87 4.31 -12.21
C MET A 174 -11.42 5.27 -13.33
N LEU A 175 -11.00 4.73 -14.46
CA LEU A 175 -10.53 5.53 -15.60
C LEU A 175 -11.66 6.28 -16.29
N ALA A 176 -12.89 5.76 -16.28
CA ALA A 176 -14.08 6.46 -16.79
C ALA A 176 -14.44 7.68 -15.92
N CYS A 177 -14.38 7.54 -14.59
CA CYS A 177 -14.54 8.69 -13.69
C CYS A 177 -13.47 9.75 -13.97
N ALA A 178 -12.21 9.36 -14.03
CA ALA A 178 -11.11 10.27 -14.36
C ALA A 178 -11.30 10.94 -15.72
N ARG A 179 -11.85 10.21 -16.73
CA ARG A 179 -12.08 10.76 -18.07
C ARG A 179 -13.08 11.89 -18.09
N ILE A 180 -14.15 11.80 -17.32
CA ILE A 180 -15.22 12.81 -17.27
C ILE A 180 -15.07 13.80 -16.12
N GLY A 181 -13.95 13.77 -15.40
CA GLY A 181 -13.69 14.64 -14.25
C GLY A 181 -14.56 14.34 -13.02
N ALA A 182 -15.15 13.16 -12.93
CA ALA A 182 -15.83 12.70 -11.73
C ALA A 182 -14.80 12.18 -10.70
N VAL A 183 -15.08 12.42 -9.41
CA VAL A 183 -14.24 11.97 -8.31
C VAL A 183 -14.68 10.58 -7.89
N HIS A 184 -13.80 9.57 -8.03
CA HIS A 184 -14.17 8.24 -7.55
C HIS A 184 -13.76 7.99 -6.11
N THR A 185 -14.52 7.14 -5.43
CA THR A 185 -14.13 6.52 -4.16
C THR A 185 -14.29 5.00 -4.30
N VAL A 186 -13.17 4.28 -4.25
CA VAL A 186 -13.19 2.83 -4.34
C VAL A 186 -13.31 2.25 -2.94
N ILE A 187 -14.30 1.38 -2.76
CA ILE A 187 -14.61 0.73 -1.51
C ILE A 187 -14.32 -0.77 -1.68
N PHE A 188 -13.49 -1.32 -0.80
CA PHE A 188 -13.06 -2.70 -0.90
C PHE A 188 -14.26 -3.66 -0.94
N GLY A 189 -14.35 -4.52 -1.95
CA GLY A 189 -15.47 -5.44 -2.20
C GLY A 189 -15.76 -6.43 -1.07
N GLY A 190 -14.85 -6.55 -0.13
CA GLY A 190 -15.04 -7.35 1.07
C GLY A 190 -15.62 -6.61 2.28
N PHE A 191 -15.85 -5.29 2.23
CA PHE A 191 -16.42 -4.55 3.37
C PHE A 191 -17.91 -4.86 3.59
N SER A 192 -18.36 -4.67 4.84
CA SER A 192 -19.76 -4.83 5.22
C SER A 192 -20.65 -3.73 4.64
N ALA A 193 -21.96 -3.93 4.70
CA ALA A 193 -22.95 -2.95 4.28
C ALA A 193 -22.81 -1.62 5.07
N GLU A 194 -22.53 -1.69 6.36
CA GLU A 194 -22.34 -0.53 7.24
C GLU A 194 -21.10 0.28 6.80
N SER A 195 -19.99 -0.41 6.54
CA SER A 195 -18.76 0.25 6.03
C SER A 195 -18.97 0.91 4.67
N LEU A 196 -19.77 0.31 3.81
CA LEU A 196 -20.14 0.86 2.51
C LEU A 196 -21.01 2.11 2.66
N ARG A 197 -22.06 2.02 3.48
CA ARG A 197 -22.98 3.13 3.81
C ARG A 197 -22.23 4.35 4.33
N ASP A 198 -21.38 4.15 5.31
CA ASP A 198 -20.66 5.26 5.98
C ASP A 198 -19.79 6.04 5.02
N ARG A 199 -19.10 5.36 4.10
CA ARG A 199 -18.25 5.98 3.08
C ARG A 199 -19.06 6.68 1.99
N ILE A 200 -20.15 6.09 1.54
CA ILE A 200 -21.09 6.71 0.58
C ILE A 200 -21.62 8.01 1.14
N ASN A 201 -22.10 8.00 2.39
CA ASN A 201 -22.71 9.15 3.02
C ASN A 201 -21.69 10.25 3.32
N ASP A 202 -20.52 9.91 3.85
CA ASP A 202 -19.45 10.89 4.13
C ASP A 202 -18.95 11.56 2.84
N CYS A 203 -18.82 10.79 1.76
CA CYS A 203 -18.40 11.30 0.44
C CYS A 203 -19.53 12.03 -0.30
N GLY A 204 -20.79 11.75 0.03
CA GLY A 204 -21.96 12.24 -0.70
C GLY A 204 -21.99 11.72 -2.14
N CYS A 205 -21.81 10.41 -2.33
CA CYS A 205 -21.78 9.78 -3.64
C CYS A 205 -23.15 9.83 -4.31
N LYS A 206 -23.16 10.10 -5.62
CA LYS A 206 -24.36 10.18 -6.45
C LYS A 206 -24.70 8.88 -7.17
N VAL A 207 -23.68 8.15 -7.58
CA VAL A 207 -23.81 6.86 -8.29
C VAL A 207 -22.96 5.81 -7.57
N LEU A 208 -23.50 4.60 -7.49
CA LEU A 208 -22.77 3.40 -7.06
C LEU A 208 -22.57 2.48 -8.25
N ILE A 209 -21.32 2.00 -8.44
CA ILE A 209 -21.00 0.91 -9.36
C ILE A 209 -20.71 -0.34 -8.53
N THR A 210 -21.45 -1.43 -8.77
CA THR A 210 -21.28 -2.70 -8.07
C THR A 210 -21.41 -3.89 -9.01
N ALA A 211 -21.29 -5.12 -8.51
CA ALA A 211 -21.54 -6.36 -9.26
C ALA A 211 -22.60 -7.20 -8.57
N ASP A 212 -23.22 -8.10 -9.32
CA ASP A 212 -24.11 -9.11 -8.75
C ASP A 212 -23.41 -9.93 -7.66
N GLY A 213 -22.15 -10.29 -7.86
CA GLY A 213 -21.29 -10.92 -6.89
C GLY A 213 -19.84 -10.98 -7.33
N GLY A 214 -19.01 -11.69 -6.57
CA GLY A 214 -17.60 -11.99 -6.86
C GLY A 214 -17.21 -13.36 -6.31
N TYR A 215 -16.01 -13.84 -6.63
CA TYR A 215 -15.52 -15.13 -6.17
C TYR A 215 -14.35 -14.97 -5.21
N ARG A 216 -14.36 -15.73 -4.10
CA ARG A 216 -13.24 -15.83 -3.19
C ARG A 216 -13.22 -17.16 -2.43
N ARG A 217 -12.14 -17.92 -2.54
CA ARG A 217 -11.95 -19.27 -1.97
C ARG A 217 -13.11 -20.22 -2.31
N GLY A 218 -13.49 -20.23 -3.57
CA GLY A 218 -14.62 -21.05 -4.06
C GLY A 218 -16.00 -20.61 -3.59
N GLN A 219 -16.09 -19.53 -2.84
CA GLN A 219 -17.36 -18.98 -2.34
C GLN A 219 -17.78 -17.75 -3.14
N VAL A 220 -19.10 -17.54 -3.19
CA VAL A 220 -19.67 -16.33 -3.77
C VAL A 220 -19.78 -15.24 -2.72
N VAL A 221 -19.26 -14.05 -3.03
CA VAL A 221 -19.45 -12.83 -2.24
C VAL A 221 -20.64 -12.06 -2.83
N PRO A 222 -21.79 -11.92 -2.15
CA PRO A 222 -23.00 -11.33 -2.70
C PRO A 222 -22.97 -9.80 -2.64
N LEU A 223 -22.18 -9.15 -3.52
CA LEU A 223 -21.92 -7.71 -3.48
C LEU A 223 -23.20 -6.87 -3.64
N LYS A 224 -24.07 -7.21 -4.59
CA LYS A 224 -25.33 -6.45 -4.79
C LYS A 224 -26.24 -6.50 -3.56
N ARG A 225 -26.32 -7.65 -2.89
CA ARG A 225 -27.13 -7.79 -1.67
C ARG A 225 -26.57 -6.91 -0.54
N ASN A 226 -25.24 -6.88 -0.37
CA ASN A 226 -24.59 -5.99 0.60
C ASN A 226 -24.80 -4.52 0.24
N ALA A 227 -24.72 -4.19 -1.06
CA ALA A 227 -24.97 -2.84 -1.55
C ALA A 227 -26.41 -2.41 -1.28
N ASP A 228 -27.41 -3.27 -1.56
CA ASP A 228 -28.82 -2.93 -1.33
C ASP A 228 -29.10 -2.63 0.14
N LYS A 229 -28.53 -3.43 1.07
CA LYS A 229 -28.65 -3.18 2.50
C LYS A 229 -28.01 -1.82 2.89
N ALA A 230 -26.86 -1.47 2.34
CA ALA A 230 -26.23 -0.16 2.59
C ALA A 230 -27.09 1.00 2.05
N LEU A 231 -27.71 0.80 0.89
CA LEU A 231 -28.49 1.82 0.18
C LEU A 231 -29.83 2.15 0.83
N GLU A 232 -30.29 1.38 1.81
CA GLU A 232 -31.49 1.72 2.61
C GLU A 232 -31.26 3.05 3.37
N GLU A 233 -30.00 3.38 3.69
CA GLU A 233 -29.61 4.57 4.45
C GLU A 233 -28.66 5.51 3.64
N CYS A 234 -28.65 5.43 2.29
CA CYS A 234 -27.81 6.27 1.44
C CYS A 234 -28.66 7.18 0.52
N PRO A 235 -29.21 8.27 1.04
CA PRO A 235 -30.18 9.11 0.30
C PRO A 235 -29.56 9.86 -0.89
N THR A 236 -28.24 9.98 -0.98
CA THR A 236 -27.57 10.68 -2.08
C THR A 236 -27.39 9.84 -3.33
N ILE A 237 -27.54 8.49 -3.23
CA ILE A 237 -27.43 7.61 -4.39
C ILE A 237 -28.70 7.68 -5.24
N GLU A 238 -28.55 8.22 -6.44
CA GLU A 238 -29.62 8.33 -7.42
C GLU A 238 -29.71 7.09 -8.32
N LYS A 239 -28.54 6.52 -8.70
CA LYS A 239 -28.44 5.40 -9.66
C LYS A 239 -27.40 4.38 -9.21
N VAL A 240 -27.65 3.11 -9.60
CA VAL A 240 -26.72 2.00 -9.38
C VAL A 240 -26.43 1.30 -10.70
N LEU A 241 -25.15 1.19 -11.04
CA LEU A 241 -24.68 0.47 -12.22
C LEU A 241 -24.16 -0.91 -11.81
N VAL A 242 -24.79 -1.99 -12.29
CA VAL A 242 -24.53 -3.36 -11.84
C VAL A 242 -23.81 -4.17 -12.93
N VAL A 243 -22.61 -4.64 -12.63
CA VAL A 243 -21.87 -5.57 -13.49
C VAL A 243 -22.34 -6.99 -13.25
N MET A 244 -22.63 -7.71 -14.33
CA MET A 244 -22.93 -9.14 -14.27
C MET A 244 -21.62 -9.93 -14.28
N ARG A 245 -21.21 -10.38 -13.09
CA ARG A 245 -20.01 -11.24 -12.90
C ARG A 245 -20.35 -12.73 -13.02
N ARG A 246 -21.61 -13.05 -12.83
CA ARG A 246 -22.17 -14.40 -12.86
C ARG A 246 -21.75 -15.16 -14.11
N ARG A 247 -21.34 -16.43 -13.91
CA ARG A 247 -21.14 -17.41 -14.99
C ARG A 247 -22.42 -18.25 -15.14
N SER A 248 -22.81 -18.62 -16.34
CA SER A 248 -23.92 -19.55 -16.57
C SER A 248 -23.66 -20.87 -15.82
N GLY A 249 -24.61 -21.34 -15.03
CA GLY A 249 -24.51 -22.57 -14.25
C GLY A 249 -24.18 -22.40 -12.76
N VAL A 250 -23.89 -21.18 -12.29
CA VAL A 250 -23.81 -20.86 -10.85
C VAL A 250 -25.24 -20.60 -10.33
N GLY A 251 -25.57 -21.17 -9.18
CA GLY A 251 -26.89 -21.11 -8.57
C GLY A 251 -27.40 -19.71 -8.19
N ASP A 252 -28.47 -19.67 -7.43
CA ASP A 252 -29.21 -18.44 -7.05
C ASP A 252 -28.42 -17.46 -6.15
N GLU A 253 -27.25 -17.84 -5.67
CA GLU A 253 -26.41 -17.04 -4.77
C GLU A 253 -25.92 -15.72 -5.38
N MET A 254 -25.79 -15.66 -6.72
CA MET A 254 -25.45 -14.43 -7.45
C MET A 254 -26.69 -13.77 -8.08
N PHE A 255 -27.88 -14.13 -7.66
CA PHE A 255 -29.07 -13.44 -8.12
C PHE A 255 -29.08 -12.00 -7.58
N ALA A 256 -29.07 -11.03 -8.49
CA ALA A 256 -29.20 -9.62 -8.14
C ALA A 256 -30.62 -9.17 -8.38
N GLU A 257 -31.31 -8.81 -7.32
CA GLU A 257 -32.56 -8.10 -7.42
C GLU A 257 -32.31 -6.68 -7.95
N MET A 258 -33.03 -6.29 -9.01
CA MET A 258 -32.86 -4.99 -9.67
C MET A 258 -34.01 -4.07 -9.34
N LYS A 259 -33.77 -2.99 -8.61
CA LYS A 259 -34.77 -1.99 -8.29
C LYS A 259 -35.05 -1.11 -9.51
N GLU A 260 -36.29 -1.13 -10.01
CA GLU A 260 -36.69 -0.36 -11.17
C GLU A 260 -36.46 1.15 -10.97
N GLY A 261 -35.99 1.83 -12.01
CA GLY A 261 -35.71 3.27 -12.00
C GLY A 261 -34.37 3.66 -11.34
N ARG A 262 -33.81 2.81 -10.43
CA ARG A 262 -32.52 3.04 -9.77
C ARG A 262 -31.41 2.22 -10.40
N ASP A 263 -31.63 0.91 -10.64
CA ASP A 263 -30.60 -0.06 -10.97
C ASP A 263 -30.52 -0.32 -12.48
N HIS A 264 -29.31 -0.29 -13.02
CA HIS A 264 -29.06 -0.47 -14.45
C HIS A 264 -27.99 -1.55 -14.64
N TRP A 265 -28.25 -2.51 -15.54
CA TRP A 265 -27.26 -3.48 -15.94
C TRP A 265 -26.18 -2.86 -16.81
N TRP A 266 -24.89 -2.99 -16.44
CA TRP A 266 -23.73 -2.53 -17.22
C TRP A 266 -23.80 -2.99 -18.67
N HIS A 267 -23.99 -4.28 -18.91
CA HIS A 267 -23.99 -4.85 -20.25
C HIS A 267 -25.19 -4.42 -21.12
N ARG A 268 -26.29 -3.98 -20.52
CA ARG A 268 -27.45 -3.42 -21.27
C ARG A 268 -27.19 -1.96 -21.59
N LEU A 269 -26.88 -1.13 -20.60
CA LEU A 269 -26.65 0.29 -20.77
C LEU A 269 -25.50 0.58 -21.75
N LYS A 270 -24.45 -0.25 -21.73
CA LYS A 270 -23.30 -0.18 -22.64
C LYS A 270 -23.68 -0.21 -24.13
N ARG A 271 -24.81 -0.84 -24.51
CA ARG A 271 -25.25 -0.95 -25.93
C ARG A 271 -25.82 0.35 -26.45
N ASP A 272 -26.33 1.18 -25.56
CA ASP A 272 -27.15 2.36 -25.89
C ASP A 272 -26.39 3.69 -25.79
N VAL A 273 -25.08 3.64 -25.47
CA VAL A 273 -24.23 4.83 -25.32
C VAL A 273 -23.30 5.05 -26.51
N PRO A 274 -22.89 6.30 -26.77
CA PRO A 274 -21.87 6.61 -27.77
C PRO A 274 -20.56 5.87 -27.51
N LYS A 275 -19.83 5.52 -28.57
CA LYS A 275 -18.56 4.78 -28.50
C LYS A 275 -17.35 5.64 -28.14
N VAL A 276 -17.45 6.96 -28.27
CA VAL A 276 -16.42 7.94 -27.99
C VAL A 276 -16.93 8.91 -26.94
N CYS A 277 -16.12 9.19 -25.94
CA CYS A 277 -16.35 10.18 -24.91
C CYS A 277 -15.13 11.10 -24.86
N GLU A 278 -15.29 12.34 -25.22
CA GLU A 278 -14.21 13.33 -25.12
C GLU A 278 -13.78 13.47 -23.65
N PRO A 279 -12.45 13.49 -23.38
CA PRO A 279 -11.96 13.66 -22.02
C PRO A 279 -12.21 15.09 -21.52
N GLU A 280 -12.63 15.19 -20.26
CA GLU A 280 -12.77 16.49 -19.59
C GLU A 280 -11.40 17.11 -19.36
N VAL A 281 -11.30 18.43 -19.54
CA VAL A 281 -10.10 19.20 -19.20
C VAL A 281 -10.06 19.38 -17.68
N MET A 282 -9.01 18.86 -17.03
CA MET A 282 -8.84 18.91 -15.59
C MET A 282 -7.65 19.80 -15.25
N ASN A 283 -7.85 20.74 -14.33
CA ASN A 283 -6.73 21.43 -13.70
C ASN A 283 -5.86 20.43 -12.91
N ALA A 284 -4.56 20.70 -12.80
CA ALA A 284 -3.64 19.85 -12.04
C ALA A 284 -4.10 19.60 -10.59
N GLU A 285 -4.77 20.58 -9.98
CA GLU A 285 -5.30 20.49 -8.61
C GLU A 285 -6.79 20.08 -8.54
N ASP A 286 -7.45 19.78 -9.66
CA ASP A 286 -8.78 19.17 -9.65
C ASP A 286 -8.71 17.77 -9.02
N LEU A 287 -9.74 17.43 -8.21
CA LEU A 287 -9.81 16.18 -7.47
C LEU A 287 -9.86 14.98 -8.43
N LEU A 288 -9.08 13.95 -8.13
CA LEU A 288 -9.09 12.68 -8.86
C LEU A 288 -9.87 11.62 -8.09
N PHE A 289 -9.55 11.43 -6.81
CA PHE A 289 -10.23 10.46 -5.97
C PHE A 289 -10.18 10.82 -4.48
N ILE A 290 -11.08 10.18 -3.72
CA ILE A 290 -11.11 10.16 -2.27
C ILE A 290 -10.98 8.71 -1.82
N LEU A 291 -9.96 8.40 -1.02
CA LEU A 291 -9.75 7.05 -0.52
C LEU A 291 -9.79 7.00 1.00
N TYR A 292 -10.66 6.16 1.54
CA TYR A 292 -10.87 6.06 2.97
C TYR A 292 -9.86 5.14 3.65
N THR A 293 -9.21 5.64 4.69
CA THR A 293 -8.34 4.88 5.59
C THR A 293 -8.98 4.73 6.97
N SER A 294 -8.57 3.70 7.73
CA SER A 294 -8.97 3.56 9.13
C SER A 294 -8.35 4.68 9.95
N GLY A 295 -9.18 5.45 10.64
CA GLY A 295 -8.73 6.47 11.60
C GLY A 295 -8.44 5.86 12.97
N THR A 296 -7.49 6.43 13.72
CA THR A 296 -7.24 6.09 15.14
C THR A 296 -8.45 6.37 16.03
N THR A 297 -9.31 7.28 15.64
CA THR A 297 -10.54 7.70 16.35
C THR A 297 -11.79 6.90 15.97
N GLY A 298 -11.66 5.82 15.18
CA GLY A 298 -12.79 4.99 14.75
C GLY A 298 -13.52 5.48 13.49
N LYS A 299 -13.63 6.80 13.26
CA LYS A 299 -14.24 7.33 12.02
C LYS A 299 -13.22 7.30 10.86
N PRO A 300 -13.56 6.68 9.70
CA PRO A 300 -12.67 6.68 8.54
C PRO A 300 -12.28 8.10 8.08
N LYS A 301 -11.06 8.23 7.53
CA LYS A 301 -10.56 9.48 6.95
C LYS A 301 -10.59 9.37 5.44
N GLY A 302 -11.30 10.26 4.75
CA GLY A 302 -11.28 10.38 3.30
C GLY A 302 -10.05 11.17 2.84
N VAL A 303 -8.99 10.47 2.44
CA VAL A 303 -7.77 11.08 1.91
C VAL A 303 -8.00 11.57 0.50
N VAL A 304 -7.70 12.85 0.23
CA VAL A 304 -7.99 13.52 -1.02
C VAL A 304 -6.73 13.65 -1.87
N HIS A 305 -6.79 13.16 -3.12
CA HIS A 305 -5.73 13.33 -4.11
C HIS A 305 -6.21 14.09 -5.33
N THR A 306 -5.30 14.95 -5.88
CA THR A 306 -5.52 15.77 -7.08
C THR A 306 -4.83 15.15 -8.30
N THR A 307 -5.19 15.62 -9.51
CA THR A 307 -4.86 14.93 -10.75
C THR A 307 -3.37 15.03 -11.13
N GLY A 308 -2.83 16.25 -11.23
CA GLY A 308 -1.51 16.46 -11.82
C GLY A 308 -0.35 15.96 -10.99
N GLY A 309 -0.35 16.32 -9.71
CA GLY A 309 0.70 15.91 -8.78
C GLY A 309 0.71 14.40 -8.55
N TYR A 310 -0.47 13.81 -8.34
CA TYR A 310 -0.58 12.36 -8.16
C TYR A 310 -0.09 11.58 -9.39
N MET A 311 -0.55 11.94 -10.58
CA MET A 311 -0.13 11.29 -11.83
C MET A 311 1.38 11.36 -12.05
N THR A 312 2.01 12.52 -11.75
CA THR A 312 3.46 12.68 -11.85
C THR A 312 4.21 11.77 -10.87
N GLY A 313 3.76 11.74 -9.61
CA GLY A 313 4.38 10.89 -8.57
C GLY A 313 4.31 9.40 -8.91
N VAL A 314 3.13 8.89 -9.27
CA VAL A 314 2.96 7.46 -9.57
C VAL A 314 3.62 7.06 -10.90
N HIS A 315 3.66 7.94 -11.89
CA HIS A 315 4.37 7.71 -13.14
C HIS A 315 5.88 7.55 -12.91
N ALA A 316 6.51 8.52 -12.24
CA ALA A 316 7.95 8.52 -11.98
C ALA A 316 8.39 7.35 -11.09
N THR A 317 7.66 7.11 -10.00
CA THR A 317 8.01 6.02 -9.07
C THR A 317 7.81 4.65 -9.71
N THR A 318 6.75 4.42 -10.49
CA THR A 318 6.57 3.18 -11.24
C THR A 318 7.72 2.94 -12.22
N LYS A 319 8.10 3.97 -12.97
CA LYS A 319 9.19 3.91 -13.96
C LYS A 319 10.53 3.49 -13.34
N TYR A 320 10.90 4.09 -12.21
CA TYR A 320 12.23 3.94 -11.63
C TYR A 320 12.33 2.84 -10.58
N VAL A 321 11.31 2.69 -9.72
CA VAL A 321 11.34 1.68 -8.65
C VAL A 321 11.21 0.28 -9.21
N PHE A 322 10.34 0.10 -10.20
CA PHE A 322 10.21 -1.21 -10.86
C PHE A 322 11.11 -1.37 -12.10
N ASP A 323 11.96 -0.37 -12.37
CA ASP A 323 12.84 -0.39 -13.55
C ASP A 323 12.08 -0.82 -14.83
N LEU A 324 10.84 -0.36 -14.95
CA LEU A 324 9.86 -0.88 -15.91
C LEU A 324 10.36 -0.78 -17.35
N LYS A 325 10.32 -1.91 -18.09
CA LYS A 325 10.68 -2.01 -19.51
C LYS A 325 9.43 -2.21 -20.37
N GLU A 326 9.59 -2.05 -21.68
CA GLU A 326 8.47 -2.18 -22.62
C GLU A 326 7.90 -3.60 -22.67
N GLU A 327 8.73 -4.60 -22.52
CA GLU A 327 8.40 -6.03 -22.57
C GLU A 327 7.88 -6.60 -21.26
N ASP A 328 7.90 -5.83 -20.16
CA ASP A 328 7.53 -6.35 -18.85
C ASP A 328 6.06 -6.74 -18.76
N VAL A 329 5.82 -7.86 -18.09
CA VAL A 329 4.53 -8.27 -17.57
C VAL A 329 4.56 -8.02 -16.05
N TYR A 330 3.83 -7.00 -15.65
CA TYR A 330 3.83 -6.49 -14.28
C TYR A 330 2.62 -7.01 -13.50
N TRP A 331 2.86 -7.55 -12.32
CA TRP A 331 1.79 -7.98 -11.43
C TRP A 331 1.92 -7.37 -10.03
N CYS A 332 1.03 -6.47 -9.72
CA CYS A 332 0.74 -6.00 -8.36
C CYS A 332 -0.45 -6.79 -7.81
N THR A 333 -0.27 -7.48 -6.70
CA THR A 333 -1.33 -8.33 -6.11
C THR A 333 -2.31 -7.57 -5.22
N ALA A 334 -2.15 -6.26 -5.09
CA ALA A 334 -3.00 -5.43 -4.26
C ALA A 334 -4.39 -5.23 -4.87
N ASP A 335 -5.41 -5.19 -4.00
CA ASP A 335 -6.77 -4.82 -4.37
C ASP A 335 -6.89 -3.31 -4.64
N ILE A 336 -7.74 -2.94 -5.61
CA ILE A 336 -8.02 -1.54 -5.94
C ILE A 336 -8.70 -0.76 -4.82
N GLY A 337 -9.29 -1.42 -3.85
CA GLY A 337 -9.82 -0.79 -2.63
C GLY A 337 -8.76 -0.15 -1.73
N TRP A 338 -7.48 -0.35 -2.05
CA TRP A 338 -6.34 0.23 -1.35
C TRP A 338 -5.54 1.15 -2.26
N ILE A 339 -4.77 2.07 -1.65
CA ILE A 339 -3.95 3.01 -2.42
C ILE A 339 -2.95 2.29 -3.34
N THR A 340 -2.44 1.11 -2.93
CA THR A 340 -1.50 0.34 -3.75
C THR A 340 -2.15 -0.11 -5.06
N GLY A 341 -3.41 -0.51 -5.03
CA GLY A 341 -4.18 -0.83 -6.25
C GLY A 341 -4.39 0.39 -7.13
N HIS A 342 -4.68 1.56 -6.55
CA HIS A 342 -4.78 2.81 -7.32
C HIS A 342 -3.45 3.16 -7.98
N SER A 343 -2.39 3.28 -7.19
CA SER A 343 -1.10 3.82 -7.64
C SER A 343 -0.30 2.85 -8.49
N TYR A 344 -0.29 1.55 -8.13
CA TYR A 344 0.62 0.57 -8.72
C TYR A 344 -0.06 -0.64 -9.36
N LEU A 345 -1.38 -0.61 -9.56
CA LEU A 345 -2.06 -1.51 -10.47
C LEU A 345 -2.73 -0.73 -11.61
N VAL A 346 -3.31 0.45 -11.32
CA VAL A 346 -4.07 1.23 -12.30
C VAL A 346 -3.23 2.40 -12.83
N TYR A 347 -3.10 3.49 -12.08
CA TYR A 347 -2.60 4.76 -12.62
C TYR A 347 -1.13 4.74 -13.04
N GLY A 348 -0.22 4.33 -12.17
CA GLY A 348 1.21 4.33 -12.45
C GLY A 348 1.63 3.42 -13.60
N PRO A 349 1.28 2.11 -13.55
CA PRO A 349 1.64 1.17 -14.62
C PRO A 349 1.01 1.53 -15.97
N LEU A 350 -0.29 1.86 -16.00
CA LEU A 350 -0.96 2.20 -17.25
C LEU A 350 -0.43 3.52 -17.84
N ALA A 351 -0.10 4.52 -17.02
CA ALA A 351 0.54 5.75 -17.50
C ALA A 351 1.92 5.47 -18.14
N ASN A 352 2.63 4.42 -17.70
CA ASN A 352 3.88 3.98 -18.28
C ASN A 352 3.71 3.03 -19.47
N GLY A 353 2.51 2.61 -19.80
CA GLY A 353 2.25 1.68 -20.91
C GLY A 353 2.58 0.23 -20.60
N ALA A 354 2.50 -0.18 -19.34
CA ALA A 354 2.77 -1.54 -18.88
C ALA A 354 1.70 -2.55 -19.31
N THR A 355 2.05 -3.84 -19.32
CA THR A 355 1.09 -4.96 -19.32
C THR A 355 0.87 -5.37 -17.87
N CYS A 356 -0.37 -5.25 -17.37
CA CYS A 356 -0.73 -5.51 -15.99
C CYS A 356 -1.56 -6.77 -15.83
N ILE A 357 -1.21 -7.59 -14.83
CA ILE A 357 -2.06 -8.72 -14.40
C ILE A 357 -3.06 -8.22 -13.37
N VAL A 358 -4.32 -8.60 -13.53
CA VAL A 358 -5.41 -8.41 -12.57
C VAL A 358 -5.96 -9.78 -12.21
N TYR A 359 -5.97 -10.12 -10.94
CA TYR A 359 -6.46 -11.40 -10.45
C TYR A 359 -7.61 -11.21 -9.46
N GLU A 360 -8.75 -11.87 -9.74
CA GLU A 360 -9.84 -12.00 -8.80
C GLU A 360 -9.75 -13.36 -8.11
N GLY A 361 -9.45 -13.40 -6.82
CA GLY A 361 -9.39 -14.64 -6.05
C GLY A 361 -8.45 -14.57 -4.87
N ALA A 362 -8.29 -15.71 -4.21
CA ALA A 362 -7.38 -15.89 -3.10
C ALA A 362 -6.04 -16.51 -3.56
N PRO A 363 -4.91 -16.27 -2.86
CA PRO A 363 -3.61 -16.80 -3.25
C PRO A 363 -3.49 -18.31 -3.02
N ASP A 364 -4.37 -18.91 -2.23
CA ASP A 364 -4.38 -20.29 -1.79
C ASP A 364 -5.54 -21.12 -2.38
N TRP A 365 -6.21 -20.61 -3.42
CA TRP A 365 -7.35 -21.31 -4.02
C TRP A 365 -7.19 -21.46 -5.56
N PRO A 366 -7.48 -22.66 -6.13
CA PRO A 366 -7.87 -23.90 -5.46
C PRO A 366 -6.70 -24.58 -4.71
N GLU A 367 -5.44 -24.20 -5.01
CA GLU A 367 -4.23 -24.71 -4.41
C GLU A 367 -3.27 -23.58 -4.01
N LYS A 368 -2.33 -23.89 -3.09
CA LYS A 368 -1.36 -22.91 -2.55
C LYS A 368 -0.31 -22.42 -3.53
N ASP A 369 -0.26 -22.99 -4.73
CA ASP A 369 0.62 -22.60 -5.84
C ASP A 369 -0.06 -21.63 -6.83
N ARG A 370 -1.27 -21.17 -6.53
CA ARG A 370 -2.08 -20.35 -7.44
C ARG A 370 -1.36 -19.13 -8.00
N PHE A 371 -0.60 -18.43 -7.19
CA PHE A 371 0.16 -17.26 -7.64
C PHE A 371 1.30 -17.65 -8.58
N TRP A 372 1.95 -18.78 -8.32
CA TRP A 372 3.05 -19.27 -9.15
C TRP A 372 2.55 -19.80 -10.50
N GLN A 373 1.37 -20.41 -10.54
CA GLN A 373 0.68 -20.77 -11.78
C GLN A 373 0.41 -19.54 -12.67
N ILE A 374 0.01 -18.43 -12.07
CA ILE A 374 -0.22 -17.16 -12.79
C ILE A 374 1.11 -16.58 -13.28
N CYS A 375 2.15 -16.57 -12.43
CA CYS A 375 3.47 -16.09 -12.80
C CYS A 375 4.03 -16.84 -14.00
N GLU A 376 4.03 -18.18 -13.95
CA GLU A 376 4.49 -19.05 -15.05
C GLU A 376 3.66 -18.85 -16.31
N ARG A 377 2.32 -18.92 -16.18
CA ARG A 377 1.40 -18.86 -17.32
C ARG A 377 1.53 -17.59 -18.15
N TYR A 378 1.73 -16.45 -17.49
CA TYR A 378 1.77 -15.16 -18.16
C TYR A 378 3.18 -14.61 -18.32
N GLY A 379 4.21 -15.34 -17.87
CA GLY A 379 5.59 -14.90 -17.93
C GLY A 379 5.79 -13.60 -17.13
N VAL A 380 5.27 -13.55 -15.91
CA VAL A 380 5.40 -12.36 -15.06
C VAL A 380 6.87 -12.02 -14.82
N THR A 381 7.25 -10.79 -15.10
CA THR A 381 8.64 -10.32 -14.96
C THR A 381 8.86 -9.50 -13.70
N ILE A 382 7.82 -8.82 -13.23
CA ILE A 382 7.84 -8.00 -12.00
C ILE A 382 6.68 -8.44 -11.10
N PHE A 383 7.01 -8.87 -9.88
CA PHE A 383 6.04 -9.32 -8.90
C PHE A 383 6.08 -8.45 -7.65
N TYR A 384 4.98 -7.75 -7.37
CA TYR A 384 4.86 -6.78 -6.27
C TYR A 384 3.73 -7.18 -5.33
N THR A 385 4.08 -7.54 -4.09
CA THR A 385 3.14 -8.11 -3.12
C THR A 385 3.40 -7.65 -1.69
N ALA A 386 2.55 -8.04 -0.75
CA ALA A 386 2.71 -7.68 0.67
C ALA A 386 3.56 -8.70 1.44
N PRO A 387 4.32 -8.28 2.48
CA PRO A 387 5.03 -9.18 3.39
C PRO A 387 4.16 -10.26 4.00
N THR A 388 2.90 -9.96 4.32
CA THR A 388 1.93 -10.96 4.79
C THR A 388 1.73 -12.10 3.79
N ALA A 389 1.69 -11.83 2.49
CA ALA A 389 1.64 -12.88 1.46
C ALA A 389 2.94 -13.70 1.44
N VAL A 390 4.09 -13.04 1.53
CA VAL A 390 5.40 -13.72 1.59
C VAL A 390 5.47 -14.67 2.81
N ARG A 391 5.05 -14.20 4.00
CA ARG A 391 5.00 -15.05 5.20
C ARG A 391 4.03 -16.23 5.03
N ALA A 392 2.89 -16.04 4.36
CA ALA A 392 1.98 -17.14 4.05
C ALA A 392 2.64 -18.17 3.12
N PHE A 393 3.36 -17.73 2.09
CA PHE A 393 4.11 -18.63 1.21
C PHE A 393 5.21 -19.39 1.96
N MET A 394 5.95 -18.73 2.87
CA MET A 394 6.92 -19.39 3.76
C MET A 394 6.24 -20.49 4.62
N LYS A 395 5.08 -20.15 5.21
CA LYS A 395 4.31 -21.11 6.02
C LYS A 395 3.86 -22.33 5.21
N TRP A 396 3.48 -22.15 3.96
CA TRP A 396 3.06 -23.23 3.08
C TRP A 396 4.22 -24.09 2.58
N GLY A 397 5.41 -23.52 2.47
CA GLY A 397 6.65 -24.19 2.09
C GLY A 397 7.04 -24.00 0.62
N ALA A 398 8.34 -24.14 0.35
CA ALA A 398 8.95 -23.89 -0.96
C ALA A 398 8.49 -24.87 -2.05
N GLN A 399 8.03 -26.07 -1.69
CA GLN A 399 7.56 -27.09 -2.62
C GLN A 399 6.42 -26.62 -3.53
N TRP A 400 5.67 -25.59 -3.15
CA TRP A 400 4.62 -25.01 -3.96
C TRP A 400 5.18 -24.05 -5.03
N VAL A 401 6.29 -23.40 -4.73
CA VAL A 401 7.05 -22.55 -5.68
C VAL A 401 7.80 -23.38 -6.69
N GLU A 402 8.44 -24.47 -6.23
CA GLU A 402 9.32 -25.32 -7.02
C GLU A 402 8.61 -26.10 -8.14
N LYS A 403 7.28 -26.17 -8.10
CA LYS A 403 6.45 -26.78 -9.16
C LYS A 403 6.40 -25.93 -10.44
N HIS A 404 6.84 -24.66 -10.39
CA HIS A 404 6.60 -23.68 -11.43
C HIS A 404 7.90 -23.04 -11.93
N ASP A 405 7.94 -22.76 -13.24
CA ASP A 405 9.03 -21.98 -13.82
C ASP A 405 8.83 -20.48 -13.61
N LEU A 406 9.62 -19.91 -12.70
CA LEU A 406 9.66 -18.49 -12.39
C LEU A 406 10.89 -17.80 -13.02
N SER A 407 11.51 -18.38 -14.05
CA SER A 407 12.73 -17.86 -14.70
C SER A 407 12.52 -16.48 -15.34
N GLN A 408 11.28 -16.12 -15.68
CA GLN A 408 10.95 -14.83 -16.25
C GLN A 408 10.93 -13.69 -15.21
N LEU A 409 10.80 -14.01 -13.92
CA LEU A 409 10.89 -12.98 -12.86
C LEU A 409 12.28 -12.34 -12.89
N ARG A 410 12.31 -11.03 -12.98
CA ARG A 410 13.54 -10.22 -12.95
C ARG A 410 13.59 -9.22 -11.79
N LEU A 411 12.43 -8.85 -11.20
CA LEU A 411 12.33 -7.92 -10.08
C LEU A 411 11.19 -8.33 -9.15
N LEU A 412 11.45 -8.25 -7.85
CA LEU A 412 10.47 -8.46 -6.79
C LEU A 412 10.24 -7.18 -6.01
N GLY A 413 9.06 -7.01 -5.45
CA GLY A 413 8.76 -5.86 -4.61
C GLY A 413 7.90 -6.22 -3.40
N SER A 414 8.04 -5.41 -2.34
CA SER A 414 7.33 -5.53 -1.07
C SER A 414 6.64 -4.23 -0.70
N VAL A 415 5.41 -4.32 -0.16
CA VAL A 415 4.56 -3.16 0.13
C VAL A 415 3.56 -3.39 1.26
N GLY A 416 3.22 -2.30 1.94
CA GLY A 416 2.06 -2.21 2.85
C GLY A 416 2.38 -2.35 4.32
N GLU A 417 3.48 -3.01 4.65
CA GLU A 417 4.04 -3.14 5.99
C GLU A 417 5.55 -3.40 5.92
N PRO A 418 6.31 -3.18 6.99
CA PRO A 418 7.72 -3.58 7.01
C PRO A 418 7.87 -5.09 6.82
N ILE A 419 8.87 -5.51 6.04
CA ILE A 419 9.21 -6.92 5.85
C ILE A 419 10.29 -7.35 6.85
N ASN A 420 10.08 -8.48 7.51
CA ASN A 420 11.11 -9.06 8.40
C ASN A 420 12.31 -9.52 7.57
N PRO A 421 13.55 -9.41 8.08
CA PRO A 421 14.76 -9.85 7.38
C PRO A 421 14.67 -11.29 6.86
N GLU A 422 14.17 -12.23 7.65
CA GLU A 422 14.05 -13.63 7.24
C GLU A 422 13.00 -13.86 6.14
N ALA A 423 11.88 -13.13 6.16
CA ALA A 423 10.92 -13.15 5.08
C ALA A 423 11.51 -12.56 3.79
N TRP A 424 12.31 -11.50 3.90
CA TRP A 424 13.04 -10.91 2.78
C TRP A 424 14.05 -11.90 2.18
N ILE A 425 14.84 -12.59 3.02
CA ILE A 425 15.80 -13.62 2.58
C ILE A 425 15.09 -14.75 1.86
N TRP A 426 14.02 -15.29 2.46
CA TRP A 426 13.23 -16.34 1.84
C TRP A 426 12.66 -15.91 0.47
N TYR A 427 12.17 -14.68 0.39
CA TYR A 427 11.65 -14.10 -0.85
C TYR A 427 12.73 -14.00 -1.92
N ASN A 428 13.93 -13.56 -1.53
CA ASN A 428 15.11 -13.49 -2.39
C ASN A 428 15.54 -14.88 -2.90
N GLU A 429 15.67 -15.86 -1.99
CA GLU A 429 16.21 -17.19 -2.30
C GLU A 429 15.20 -18.08 -3.00
N GLN A 430 13.96 -18.14 -2.49
CA GLN A 430 12.99 -19.10 -2.99
C GLN A 430 12.25 -18.60 -4.23
N ILE A 431 11.91 -17.32 -4.31
CA ILE A 431 11.20 -16.74 -5.43
C ILE A 431 12.17 -16.11 -6.43
N GLY A 432 13.03 -15.23 -5.93
CA GLY A 432 14.00 -14.50 -6.76
C GLY A 432 15.20 -15.31 -7.21
N LYS A 433 15.48 -16.45 -6.56
CA LYS A 433 16.65 -17.31 -6.82
C LYS A 433 17.97 -16.53 -6.82
N GLY A 434 18.09 -15.47 -6.00
CA GLY A 434 19.23 -14.58 -5.89
C GLY A 434 19.49 -13.69 -7.13
N ARG A 435 18.71 -13.79 -8.20
CA ARG A 435 18.88 -13.02 -9.46
C ARG A 435 18.00 -11.77 -9.54
N CYS A 436 16.91 -11.73 -8.75
CA CYS A 436 15.98 -10.62 -8.73
C CYS A 436 16.31 -9.66 -7.60
N PRO A 437 16.60 -8.37 -7.85
CA PRO A 437 16.62 -7.39 -6.77
C PRO A 437 15.23 -7.28 -6.15
N ILE A 438 15.21 -6.98 -4.84
CA ILE A 438 13.95 -6.71 -4.12
C ILE A 438 13.86 -5.22 -3.84
N VAL A 439 12.76 -4.61 -4.24
CA VAL A 439 12.40 -3.24 -3.86
C VAL A 439 11.40 -3.29 -2.70
N ASP A 440 11.89 -2.99 -1.50
CA ASP A 440 11.03 -2.76 -0.34
C ASP A 440 10.59 -1.31 -0.34
N THR A 441 9.28 -1.07 -0.28
CA THR A 441 8.73 0.26 -0.52
C THR A 441 7.97 0.76 0.71
N TRP A 442 8.41 1.89 1.27
CA TRP A 442 7.66 2.60 2.27
C TRP A 442 6.93 3.79 1.67
N TRP A 443 5.65 3.86 1.94
CA TRP A 443 4.75 4.94 1.58
C TRP A 443 3.38 4.75 2.23
N GLN A 444 2.49 5.72 2.06
CA GLN A 444 1.19 5.77 2.71
C GLN A 444 0.09 6.13 1.70
N THR A 445 -1.17 5.93 2.06
CA THR A 445 -2.31 6.47 1.30
C THR A 445 -2.15 7.98 1.14
N GLU A 446 -1.73 8.64 2.19
CA GLU A 446 -1.47 10.07 2.28
C GLU A 446 -0.34 10.55 1.36
N THR A 447 0.67 9.74 1.14
CA THR A 447 1.77 10.12 0.24
C THR A 447 1.43 9.90 -1.24
N GLY A 448 0.45 9.05 -1.54
CA GLY A 448 -0.03 8.74 -2.88
C GLY A 448 0.93 7.94 -3.75
N ALA A 449 2.24 8.04 -3.50
CA ALA A 449 3.29 7.32 -4.20
C ALA A 449 4.42 6.90 -3.24
N ILE A 450 5.34 6.04 -3.72
CA ILE A 450 6.49 5.53 -2.98
C ILE A 450 7.44 6.68 -2.60
N MET A 451 7.84 6.71 -1.31
CA MET A 451 8.69 7.76 -0.75
C MET A 451 10.08 7.26 -0.37
N ILE A 452 10.20 6.06 0.19
CA ILE A 452 11.48 5.48 0.61
C ILE A 452 11.57 4.08 0.01
N THR A 453 12.66 3.78 -0.73
CA THR A 453 12.80 2.53 -1.48
C THR A 453 14.20 2.40 -2.09
N PRO A 454 14.72 1.20 -2.33
CA PRO A 454 15.90 1.04 -3.18
C PRO A 454 15.61 1.35 -4.64
N LEU A 455 16.62 1.87 -5.35
CA LEU A 455 16.65 1.89 -6.81
C LEU A 455 17.37 0.61 -7.27
N PRO A 456 16.69 -0.32 -7.96
CA PRO A 456 17.13 -1.71 -8.07
C PRO A 456 18.44 -1.94 -8.83
N GLY A 457 18.86 -0.98 -9.68
CA GLY A 457 20.16 -1.04 -10.38
C GLY A 457 21.28 -0.29 -9.68
N LEU A 458 20.98 0.44 -8.59
CA LEU A 458 21.92 1.32 -7.90
C LEU A 458 22.16 0.91 -6.45
N THR A 459 21.09 0.66 -5.70
CA THR A 459 21.12 0.53 -4.24
C THR A 459 21.50 -0.89 -3.82
N THR A 460 22.56 -1.04 -3.01
CA THR A 460 22.78 -2.27 -2.23
C THR A 460 21.69 -2.36 -1.19
N THR A 461 20.95 -3.47 -1.13
CA THR A 461 19.85 -3.65 -0.19
C THR A 461 20.32 -4.34 1.09
N LYS A 462 19.66 -4.03 2.21
CA LYS A 462 19.78 -4.74 3.49
C LYS A 462 18.40 -5.33 3.84
N PRO A 463 18.30 -6.62 4.16
CA PRO A 463 17.01 -7.27 4.43
C PRO A 463 16.18 -6.52 5.49
N GLY A 464 14.96 -6.12 5.13
CA GLY A 464 14.05 -5.38 6.02
C GLY A 464 14.22 -3.86 6.04
N SER A 465 15.21 -3.30 5.32
CA SER A 465 15.38 -1.85 5.19
C SER A 465 14.62 -1.31 3.98
N ALA A 466 13.86 -0.23 4.17
CA ALA A 466 13.30 0.56 3.07
C ALA A 466 14.36 1.40 2.33
N THR A 467 15.60 1.43 2.80
CA THR A 467 16.81 2.03 2.27
C THR A 467 16.85 3.57 2.27
N HIS A 468 16.61 4.22 1.14
CA HIS A 468 16.81 5.68 1.00
C HIS A 468 15.58 6.39 0.45
N PRO A 469 15.40 7.69 0.71
CA PRO A 469 14.36 8.47 0.05
C PRO A 469 14.48 8.39 -1.48
N PHE A 470 13.32 8.30 -2.14
CA PHE A 470 13.24 8.38 -3.61
C PHE A 470 13.76 9.74 -4.09
N PRO A 471 14.38 9.85 -5.29
CA PRO A 471 14.84 11.14 -5.83
C PRO A 471 13.73 12.21 -5.78
N GLY A 472 14.06 13.39 -5.26
CA GLY A 472 13.10 14.49 -5.07
C GLY A 472 12.25 14.42 -3.80
N VAL A 473 12.41 13.36 -2.99
CA VAL A 473 11.80 13.23 -1.65
C VAL A 473 12.82 13.56 -0.58
N ARG A 474 12.42 14.31 0.45
CA ARG A 474 13.26 14.63 1.62
C ARG A 474 12.65 14.04 2.87
N ALA A 475 13.35 13.10 3.50
CA ALA A 475 12.96 12.47 4.75
C ALA A 475 14.01 12.71 5.83
N ALA A 476 13.54 12.94 7.06
CA ALA A 476 14.38 13.08 8.24
C ALA A 476 13.86 12.23 9.40
N LEU A 477 14.74 11.85 10.31
CA LEU A 477 14.37 11.35 11.63
C LEU A 477 14.49 12.49 12.62
N LEU A 478 13.42 12.76 13.35
CA LEU A 478 13.36 13.85 14.29
C LEU A 478 13.04 13.34 15.70
N ASP A 479 13.52 14.05 16.71
CA ASP A 479 13.07 13.89 18.07
C ASP A 479 11.77 14.67 18.33
N ASN A 480 11.28 14.70 19.58
CA ASN A 480 10.06 15.43 19.92
C ASN A 480 10.20 16.96 19.81
N ASP A 481 11.41 17.47 19.81
CA ASP A 481 11.74 18.90 19.74
C ASP A 481 12.10 19.34 18.31
N ALA A 482 11.87 18.47 17.31
CA ALA A 482 12.20 18.66 15.89
C ALA A 482 13.70 18.75 15.59
N ASN A 483 14.58 18.25 16.47
CA ASN A 483 15.99 18.14 16.14
C ASN A 483 16.25 16.89 15.28
N GLU A 484 17.11 17.00 14.27
CA GLU A 484 17.42 15.88 13.39
C GLU A 484 18.33 14.87 14.07
N ILE A 485 17.95 13.58 14.00
CA ILE A 485 18.72 12.44 14.48
C ILE A 485 19.53 11.87 13.32
N GLY A 486 20.84 11.98 13.41
CA GLY A 486 21.75 11.49 12.35
C GLY A 486 21.82 9.97 12.27
N ILE A 487 22.07 9.30 13.40
CA ILE A 487 22.10 7.82 13.55
C ILE A 487 21.28 7.46 14.77
N GLY A 488 20.47 6.42 14.67
CA GLY A 488 19.58 5.96 15.75
C GLY A 488 18.11 5.98 15.38
N GLY A 489 17.25 5.78 16.37
CA GLY A 489 15.79 5.74 16.21
C GLY A 489 15.13 7.08 16.45
N GLY A 490 14.06 7.38 15.72
CA GLY A 490 13.30 8.62 15.85
C GLY A 490 11.97 8.59 15.14
N LEU A 491 11.30 9.73 15.10
CA LEU A 491 10.05 9.94 14.39
C LEU A 491 10.33 10.26 12.93
N LEU A 492 9.73 9.51 12.02
CA LEU A 492 9.89 9.76 10.59
C LEU A 492 9.07 10.97 10.15
N ALA A 493 9.73 11.92 9.50
CA ALA A 493 9.12 13.10 8.91
C ALA A 493 9.50 13.26 7.44
N LEU A 494 8.58 13.80 6.63
CA LEU A 494 8.91 14.34 5.31
C LEU A 494 9.03 15.86 5.43
N THR A 495 10.17 16.41 5.00
CA THR A 495 10.57 17.80 5.28
C THR A 495 10.42 18.72 4.07
N TYR A 496 9.87 18.21 2.98
CA TYR A 496 9.61 18.96 1.75
C TYR A 496 8.39 18.34 1.05
N PRO A 497 7.50 19.14 0.46
CA PRO A 497 6.34 18.62 -0.24
C PRO A 497 6.73 17.84 -1.50
N TRP A 498 5.92 16.86 -1.86
CA TRP A 498 6.07 16.03 -3.05
C TRP A 498 4.79 16.08 -3.88
N PRO A 499 4.84 15.83 -5.20
CA PRO A 499 3.70 16.06 -6.06
C PRO A 499 2.44 15.27 -5.69
N SER A 500 2.60 14.00 -5.32
CA SER A 500 1.49 13.10 -4.95
C SER A 500 1.04 13.21 -3.49
N MET A 501 1.46 14.24 -2.77
CA MET A 501 1.01 14.53 -1.41
C MET A 501 -0.50 14.70 -1.37
N LEU A 502 -1.17 14.15 -0.32
CA LEU A 502 -2.58 14.43 -0.08
C LEU A 502 -2.82 15.94 0.01
N ARG A 503 -4.00 16.40 -0.40
CA ARG A 503 -4.32 17.83 -0.30
C ARG A 503 -5.07 18.19 0.96
N THR A 504 -5.92 17.27 1.44
CA THR A 504 -6.70 17.44 2.68
C THR A 504 -7.34 16.10 3.08
N ILE A 505 -8.06 16.10 4.19
CA ILE A 505 -9.07 15.10 4.54
C ILE A 505 -10.43 15.64 4.08
N TRP A 506 -11.19 14.82 3.37
CA TRP A 506 -12.49 15.22 2.81
C TRP A 506 -13.43 15.77 3.89
N GLY A 507 -13.86 17.02 3.67
CA GLY A 507 -14.77 17.73 4.58
C GLY A 507 -14.17 18.15 5.93
N ASP A 508 -12.85 17.95 6.17
CA ASP A 508 -12.22 18.21 7.47
C ASP A 508 -10.75 18.61 7.33
N ASP A 509 -10.53 19.85 6.86
CA ASP A 509 -9.17 20.39 6.67
C ASP A 509 -8.43 20.59 8.00
N GLN A 510 -9.15 20.89 9.10
CA GLN A 510 -8.53 20.99 10.41
C GLN A 510 -7.95 19.64 10.86
N ARG A 511 -8.65 18.55 10.62
CA ARG A 511 -8.15 17.20 10.92
C ARG A 511 -6.91 16.84 10.10
N TYR A 512 -6.79 17.35 8.87
CA TYR A 512 -5.58 17.24 8.07
C TYR A 512 -4.39 17.89 8.76
N VAL A 513 -4.54 19.14 9.20
CA VAL A 513 -3.50 19.89 9.92
C VAL A 513 -3.15 19.20 11.25
N ASP A 514 -4.17 18.85 12.04
CA ASP A 514 -3.99 18.25 13.37
C ASP A 514 -3.32 16.88 13.30
N THR A 515 -3.62 16.08 12.28
CA THR A 515 -3.09 14.73 12.15
C THR A 515 -1.63 14.72 11.67
N TYR A 516 -1.29 15.60 10.73
CA TYR A 516 -0.02 15.46 9.99
C TYR A 516 0.97 16.60 10.21
N PHE A 517 0.55 17.77 10.75
CA PHE A 517 1.40 18.96 10.86
C PHE A 517 1.42 19.61 12.24
N SER A 518 0.75 19.02 13.23
CA SER A 518 0.71 19.55 14.61
C SER A 518 1.75 18.91 15.53
N LYS A 519 2.42 17.83 15.10
CA LYS A 519 3.38 17.09 15.94
C LYS A 519 4.51 17.98 16.50
N TRP A 520 4.98 18.92 15.69
CA TRP A 520 6.02 19.87 16.07
C TRP A 520 5.47 21.30 15.99
N PRO A 521 5.12 21.91 17.14
CA PRO A 521 4.55 23.25 17.17
C PRO A 521 5.47 24.29 16.48
N GLY A 522 4.87 25.15 15.63
CA GLY A 522 5.62 26.15 14.88
C GLY A 522 6.36 25.64 13.63
N ARG A 523 6.24 24.35 13.30
CA ARG A 523 6.87 23.71 12.13
C ARG A 523 5.82 23.09 11.19
N PRO A 524 4.93 23.90 10.57
CA PRO A 524 3.90 23.41 9.65
C PRO A 524 4.51 22.87 8.32
N ASP A 525 5.82 23.03 8.11
CA ASP A 525 6.61 22.47 7.01
C ASP A 525 6.98 21.00 7.19
N LEU A 526 6.81 20.43 8.38
CA LEU A 526 7.16 19.06 8.71
C LEU A 526 5.93 18.14 8.68
N TYR A 527 5.86 17.29 7.68
CA TYR A 527 4.83 16.25 7.63
C TYR A 527 5.19 15.08 8.55
N PHE A 528 4.39 14.85 9.57
CA PHE A 528 4.53 13.72 10.49
C PHE A 528 3.87 12.47 9.90
N THR A 529 4.66 11.44 9.64
CA THR A 529 4.17 10.20 9.03
C THR A 529 3.36 9.32 9.99
N GLY A 530 3.52 9.53 11.29
CA GLY A 530 3.00 8.64 12.33
C GLY A 530 3.78 7.33 12.46
N ASP A 531 4.92 7.19 11.76
CA ASP A 531 5.79 6.03 11.82
C ASP A 531 7.09 6.36 12.58
N GLY A 532 7.58 5.37 13.35
CA GLY A 532 8.93 5.36 13.90
C GLY A 532 9.88 4.72 12.90
N ALA A 533 11.10 5.24 12.82
CA ALA A 533 12.14 4.66 11.99
C ALA A 533 13.51 4.80 12.66
N LYS A 534 14.49 4.01 12.20
CA LYS A 534 15.91 4.17 12.55
C LYS A 534 16.74 4.47 11.33
N ARG A 535 17.85 5.18 11.52
CA ARG A 535 18.90 5.36 10.51
C ARG A 535 20.17 4.66 11.00
N ASP A 536 20.73 3.76 10.19
CA ASP A 536 21.98 3.10 10.51
C ASP A 536 23.20 3.98 10.15
N ALA A 537 24.41 3.48 10.43
CA ALA A 537 25.66 4.21 10.16
C ALA A 537 25.92 4.46 8.67
N ASP A 538 25.34 3.63 7.79
CA ASP A 538 25.44 3.76 6.33
C ASP A 538 24.33 4.66 5.75
N GLY A 539 23.46 5.20 6.60
CA GLY A 539 22.37 6.10 6.21
C GLY A 539 21.07 5.41 5.76
N TYR A 540 20.95 4.10 5.94
CA TYR A 540 19.76 3.34 5.58
C TYR A 540 18.62 3.57 6.57
N LEU A 541 17.41 3.73 6.07
CA LEU A 541 16.20 3.91 6.85
C LEU A 541 15.49 2.56 7.04
N TRP A 542 15.17 2.26 8.30
CA TRP A 542 14.44 1.07 8.72
C TRP A 542 13.14 1.51 9.37
N ILE A 543 12.02 1.06 8.85
CA ILE A 543 10.71 1.40 9.41
C ILE A 543 10.41 0.45 10.57
N LEU A 544 10.19 1.03 11.75
CA LEU A 544 9.96 0.28 13.00
C LEU A 544 8.47 0.04 13.28
N GLY A 545 7.59 0.63 12.48
CA GLY A 545 6.14 0.56 12.62
C GLY A 545 5.51 1.87 13.07
N ARG A 546 4.22 1.81 13.40
CA ARG A 546 3.46 2.98 13.88
C ARG A 546 3.95 3.43 15.24
N VAL A 547 4.05 4.74 15.45
CA VAL A 547 4.44 5.31 16.76
C VAL A 547 3.46 4.89 17.86
N ASP A 548 2.18 4.70 17.52
CA ASP A 548 1.14 4.22 18.43
C ASP A 548 1.33 2.75 18.85
N ASP A 549 2.12 1.98 18.11
CA ASP A 549 2.44 0.56 18.37
C ASP A 549 3.82 0.39 19.03
N VAL A 550 4.58 1.46 19.27
CA VAL A 550 5.85 1.40 20.02
C VAL A 550 5.57 1.09 21.49
N LEU A 551 6.26 0.06 21.99
CA LEU A 551 6.15 -0.40 23.39
C LEU A 551 6.96 0.51 24.31
N ASN A 552 6.44 0.77 25.51
CA ASN A 552 7.18 1.45 26.57
C ASN A 552 7.42 0.49 27.74
N VAL A 553 8.53 -0.24 27.67
CA VAL A 553 8.89 -1.28 28.64
C VAL A 553 9.98 -0.75 29.56
N ALA A 554 9.68 -0.58 30.84
CA ALA A 554 10.61 -0.07 31.87
C ALA A 554 11.31 1.26 31.47
N GLY A 555 10.58 2.15 30.79
CA GLY A 555 11.09 3.44 30.31
C GLY A 555 11.81 3.39 28.96
N HIS A 556 11.94 2.22 28.34
CA HIS A 556 12.53 2.04 27.01
C HIS A 556 11.45 1.93 25.94
N ARG A 557 11.67 2.56 24.79
CA ARG A 557 10.76 2.54 23.65
C ARG A 557 11.22 1.51 22.62
N ILE A 558 10.54 0.36 22.59
CA ILE A 558 10.88 -0.79 21.75
C ILE A 558 9.91 -0.87 20.58
N GLY A 559 10.41 -0.97 19.37
CA GLY A 559 9.60 -1.22 18.18
C GLY A 559 9.02 -2.64 18.21
N THR A 560 7.70 -2.79 18.03
CA THR A 560 7.06 -4.11 17.95
C THR A 560 7.69 -4.98 16.86
N MET A 561 8.07 -4.37 15.72
CA MET A 561 8.69 -5.05 14.60
C MET A 561 10.04 -5.71 14.94
N GLU A 562 10.82 -5.14 15.87
CA GLU A 562 12.10 -5.75 16.26
C GLU A 562 11.88 -7.06 17.03
N VAL A 563 10.90 -7.08 17.94
CA VAL A 563 10.51 -8.28 18.68
C VAL A 563 9.87 -9.31 17.74
N GLU A 564 8.97 -8.90 16.85
CA GLU A 564 8.37 -9.76 15.84
C GLU A 564 9.42 -10.38 14.91
N SER A 565 10.41 -9.59 14.48
CA SER A 565 11.51 -10.08 13.65
C SER A 565 12.37 -11.10 14.36
N ALA A 566 12.70 -10.87 15.65
CA ALA A 566 13.42 -11.83 16.45
C ALA A 566 12.66 -13.15 16.64
N LEU A 567 11.32 -13.09 16.81
CA LEU A 567 10.49 -14.27 16.88
C LEU A 567 10.46 -15.05 15.56
N VAL A 568 10.31 -14.35 14.42
CA VAL A 568 10.24 -14.96 13.07
C VAL A 568 11.59 -15.55 12.63
N ASP A 569 12.71 -15.08 13.17
CA ASP A 569 14.04 -15.66 12.98
C ASP A 569 14.13 -17.10 13.53
N HIS A 570 13.30 -17.49 14.50
CA HIS A 570 13.28 -18.84 15.04
C HIS A 570 12.68 -19.83 14.04
N PRO A 571 13.31 -21.04 13.83
CA PRO A 571 12.87 -22.00 12.80
C PRO A 571 11.41 -22.47 12.94
N SER A 572 10.86 -22.49 14.14
CA SER A 572 9.47 -22.91 14.39
C SER A 572 8.42 -21.87 14.05
N VAL A 573 8.79 -20.58 13.91
CA VAL A 573 7.84 -19.46 13.79
C VAL A 573 7.59 -19.10 12.34
N ALA A 574 6.32 -19.07 11.95
CA ALA A 574 5.87 -18.61 10.62
C ALA A 574 5.54 -17.11 10.63
N GLU A 575 4.85 -16.66 11.68
CA GLU A 575 4.39 -15.28 11.81
C GLU A 575 4.27 -14.92 13.30
N ALA A 576 4.54 -13.67 13.63
CA ALA A 576 4.35 -13.13 14.97
C ALA A 576 3.74 -11.74 14.92
N ALA A 577 2.94 -11.42 15.92
CA ALA A 577 2.47 -10.06 16.18
C ALA A 577 2.67 -9.74 17.66
N VAL A 578 3.14 -8.53 17.94
CA VAL A 578 3.49 -8.09 19.28
C VAL A 578 2.70 -6.84 19.64
N VAL A 579 2.20 -6.82 20.87
CA VAL A 579 1.50 -5.67 21.47
C VAL A 579 1.95 -5.43 22.89
N GLY A 580 1.79 -4.20 23.36
CA GLY A 580 1.95 -3.89 24.78
C GLY A 580 0.67 -4.15 25.55
N LYS A 581 0.78 -4.72 26.74
CA LYS A 581 -0.29 -4.73 27.75
C LYS A 581 0.15 -3.96 28.99
N ALA A 582 -0.80 -3.35 29.68
CA ALA A 582 -0.51 -2.61 30.92
C ALA A 582 0.19 -3.49 31.96
N HIS A 583 1.23 -2.97 32.63
CA HIS A 583 1.98 -3.69 33.66
C HIS A 583 2.38 -2.72 34.77
N GLU A 584 2.09 -3.07 36.02
CA GLU A 584 2.24 -2.17 37.18
C GLU A 584 3.68 -1.67 37.39
N LEU A 585 4.68 -2.52 37.18
CA LEU A 585 6.10 -2.18 37.43
C LEU A 585 6.86 -1.68 36.19
N LYS A 586 6.51 -2.20 35.01
CA LYS A 586 7.23 -1.91 33.75
C LYS A 586 6.58 -0.81 32.89
N GLY A 587 5.39 -0.36 33.28
CA GLY A 587 4.51 0.48 32.46
C GLY A 587 3.79 -0.38 31.41
N GLN A 588 4.53 -1.07 30.55
CA GLN A 588 3.99 -2.09 29.64
C GLN A 588 4.79 -3.40 29.72
N ALA A 589 4.09 -4.53 29.58
CA ALA A 589 4.63 -5.85 29.33
C ALA A 589 4.45 -6.20 27.84
N ILE A 590 5.30 -7.10 27.34
CA ILE A 590 5.28 -7.53 25.94
C ILE A 590 4.42 -8.79 25.80
N ALA A 591 3.31 -8.71 25.08
CA ALA A 591 2.48 -9.85 24.70
C ALA A 591 2.70 -10.19 23.23
N ALA A 592 3.13 -11.43 22.96
CA ALA A 592 3.38 -11.92 21.61
C ALA A 592 2.34 -12.98 21.21
N PHE A 593 1.83 -12.87 20.00
CA PHE A 593 0.94 -13.84 19.37
C PHE A 593 1.70 -14.50 18.23
N VAL A 594 1.86 -15.83 18.28
CA VAL A 594 2.77 -16.57 17.41
C VAL A 594 2.05 -17.66 16.65
N THR A 595 2.21 -17.67 15.33
CA THR A 595 1.79 -18.76 14.45
C THR A 595 2.99 -19.63 14.10
N LEU A 596 2.89 -20.93 14.34
CA LEU A 596 3.96 -21.89 14.07
C LEU A 596 3.95 -22.35 12.62
N ARG A 597 5.13 -22.74 12.12
CA ARG A 597 5.29 -23.43 10.84
C ARG A 597 4.72 -24.86 10.92
N THR A 598 4.33 -25.40 9.78
CA THR A 598 3.89 -26.79 9.66
C THR A 598 4.96 -27.74 10.20
N GLY A 599 4.56 -28.67 11.07
CA GLY A 599 5.45 -29.64 11.72
C GLY A 599 5.88 -29.27 13.14
N PHE A 600 5.57 -28.06 13.61
CA PHE A 600 5.78 -27.65 15.00
C PHE A 600 4.47 -27.58 15.77
N ASN A 601 4.51 -27.98 17.05
CA ASN A 601 3.33 -27.96 17.93
C ASN A 601 3.56 -27.03 19.13
N PRO A 602 2.52 -26.35 19.60
CA PRO A 602 2.57 -25.55 20.81
C PRO A 602 3.00 -26.37 22.02
N SER A 603 3.95 -25.86 22.80
CA SER A 603 4.35 -26.48 24.10
C SER A 603 4.92 -25.40 25.03
N PRO A 604 4.89 -25.62 26.37
CA PRO A 604 5.55 -24.75 27.33
C PRO A 604 7.06 -24.62 27.05
N ALA A 605 7.73 -25.71 26.70
CA ALA A 605 9.17 -25.70 26.38
C ALA A 605 9.48 -24.81 25.18
N LEU A 606 8.70 -24.89 24.10
CA LEU A 606 8.87 -24.00 22.93
C LEU A 606 8.59 -22.52 23.28
N ARG A 607 7.65 -22.25 24.18
CA ARG A 607 7.38 -20.89 24.66
C ARG A 607 8.62 -20.31 25.36
N ASP A 608 9.24 -21.05 26.25
CA ASP A 608 10.44 -20.62 26.97
C ASP A 608 11.62 -20.48 26.00
N GLU A 609 11.79 -21.42 25.06
CA GLU A 609 12.80 -21.33 24.00
C GLU A 609 12.66 -20.04 23.17
N LEU A 610 11.45 -19.68 22.75
CA LEU A 610 11.19 -18.46 22.00
C LEU A 610 11.47 -17.19 22.83
N ARG A 611 11.14 -17.19 24.12
CA ARG A 611 11.45 -16.07 25.03
C ARG A 611 12.94 -15.87 25.17
N GLU A 612 13.71 -16.95 25.36
CA GLU A 612 15.17 -16.89 25.45
C GLU A 612 15.80 -16.51 24.09
N HIS A 613 15.25 -17.01 22.99
CA HIS A 613 15.71 -16.65 21.65
C HIS A 613 15.62 -15.12 21.41
N VAL A 614 14.47 -14.51 21.74
CA VAL A 614 14.32 -13.04 21.66
C VAL A 614 15.32 -12.33 22.55
N ALA A 615 15.50 -12.79 23.80
CA ALA A 615 16.45 -12.20 24.73
C ALA A 615 17.89 -12.28 24.23
N LEU A 616 18.29 -13.37 23.58
CA LEU A 616 19.61 -13.53 22.97
C LEU A 616 19.80 -12.66 21.74
N LYS A 617 18.77 -12.49 20.90
CA LYS A 617 18.86 -11.73 19.65
C LYS A 617 18.86 -10.22 19.86
N ILE A 618 18.00 -9.70 20.73
CA ILE A 618 17.76 -8.26 20.86
C ILE A 618 17.79 -7.75 22.30
N GLY A 619 18.13 -8.62 23.26
CA GLY A 619 18.33 -8.23 24.66
C GLY A 619 17.17 -8.62 25.58
N ALA A 620 17.51 -8.81 26.86
CA ALA A 620 16.56 -9.27 27.89
C ALA A 620 15.37 -8.32 28.10
N LEU A 621 15.52 -7.03 27.79
CA LEU A 621 14.47 -6.03 27.90
C LEU A 621 13.30 -6.31 26.95
N ALA A 622 13.58 -6.87 25.78
CA ALA A 622 12.61 -7.17 24.74
C ALA A 622 12.01 -8.60 24.87
N ARG A 623 12.39 -9.36 25.90
CA ARG A 623 11.85 -10.69 26.17
C ARG A 623 10.34 -10.60 26.35
N PRO A 624 9.52 -11.34 25.56
CA PRO A 624 8.09 -11.36 25.75
C PRO A 624 7.71 -11.88 27.15
N ASP A 625 6.82 -11.16 27.82
CA ASP A 625 6.24 -11.62 29.09
C ASP A 625 5.28 -12.77 28.84
N ASP A 626 4.46 -12.64 27.78
CA ASP A 626 3.51 -13.67 27.35
C ASP A 626 3.71 -14.04 25.88
N ILE A 627 3.58 -15.34 25.59
CA ILE A 627 3.47 -15.86 24.22
C ILE A 627 2.22 -16.73 24.12
N LEU A 628 1.30 -16.35 23.24
CA LEU A 628 0.13 -17.13 22.87
C LEU A 628 0.33 -17.74 21.48
N PHE A 629 0.22 -19.06 21.37
CA PHE A 629 0.24 -19.75 20.08
C PHE A 629 -1.14 -19.71 19.43
N SER A 630 -1.22 -19.30 18.18
CA SER A 630 -2.46 -19.23 17.42
C SER A 630 -2.30 -19.85 16.03
N ALA A 631 -3.38 -20.44 15.52
CA ALA A 631 -3.40 -20.97 14.16
C ALA A 631 -3.28 -19.88 13.10
N ASP A 632 -3.83 -18.69 13.37
CA ASP A 632 -3.75 -17.49 12.54
C ASP A 632 -3.84 -16.22 13.41
N LEU A 633 -3.47 -15.07 12.87
CA LEU A 633 -3.56 -13.75 13.50
C LEU A 633 -4.74 -12.95 12.92
N PRO A 634 -5.37 -12.08 13.73
CA PRO A 634 -6.44 -11.23 13.21
C PRO A 634 -5.88 -10.23 12.20
N LYS A 635 -6.37 -10.34 10.98
CA LYS A 635 -5.91 -9.53 9.85
C LYS A 635 -7.08 -8.79 9.23
N THR A 636 -6.79 -7.63 8.70
CA THR A 636 -7.69 -7.00 7.75
C THR A 636 -7.79 -7.90 6.51
N ARG A 637 -8.82 -7.69 5.71
CA ARG A 637 -8.98 -8.41 4.44
C ARG A 637 -7.86 -8.12 3.43
N SER A 638 -7.07 -7.06 3.64
CA SER A 638 -5.82 -6.80 2.91
C SER A 638 -4.62 -7.59 3.43
N GLY A 639 -4.77 -8.34 4.51
CA GLY A 639 -3.71 -9.12 5.14
C GLY A 639 -2.95 -8.39 6.24
N LYS A 640 -3.21 -7.12 6.50
CA LYS A 640 -2.55 -6.35 7.56
C LYS A 640 -3.02 -6.82 8.94
N ILE A 641 -2.08 -7.13 9.83
CA ILE A 641 -2.37 -7.54 11.21
C ILE A 641 -3.07 -6.40 11.97
N MET A 642 -4.16 -6.74 12.66
CA MET A 642 -4.96 -5.79 13.44
C MET A 642 -4.48 -5.77 14.89
N ARG A 643 -3.31 -5.15 15.15
CA ARG A 643 -2.69 -5.08 16.48
C ARG A 643 -3.61 -4.48 17.54
N ARG A 644 -4.50 -3.57 17.15
CA ARG A 644 -5.49 -3.01 18.07
C ARG A 644 -6.37 -4.11 18.71
N LEU A 645 -6.87 -5.05 17.93
CA LEU A 645 -7.67 -6.17 18.44
C LEU A 645 -6.85 -7.13 19.32
N LEU A 646 -5.59 -7.36 18.96
CA LEU A 646 -4.66 -8.15 19.79
C LEU A 646 -4.39 -7.46 21.13
N ARG A 647 -4.26 -6.13 21.13
CA ARG A 647 -4.12 -5.35 22.36
C ARG A 647 -5.38 -5.41 23.23
N ASP A 648 -6.58 -5.28 22.60
CA ASP A 648 -7.85 -5.41 23.33
C ASP A 648 -7.97 -6.79 23.98
N ILE A 649 -7.55 -7.86 23.29
CA ILE A 649 -7.50 -9.25 23.83
C ILE A 649 -6.50 -9.33 24.99
N ALA A 650 -5.26 -8.85 24.79
CA ALA A 650 -4.20 -8.91 25.81
C ALA A 650 -4.50 -8.10 27.07
N GLU A 651 -5.37 -7.13 27.00
CA GLU A 651 -5.80 -6.30 28.12
C GLU A 651 -7.21 -6.67 28.65
N GLY A 652 -7.83 -7.74 28.14
CA GLY A 652 -9.16 -8.17 28.57
C GLY A 652 -10.28 -7.18 28.27
N ARG A 653 -10.07 -6.26 27.30
CA ARG A 653 -11.03 -5.22 26.95
C ARG A 653 -12.08 -5.70 25.95
N ALA A 654 -13.21 -4.96 25.89
CA ALA A 654 -14.16 -5.15 24.82
C ALA A 654 -13.52 -4.86 23.45
N LEU A 655 -13.77 -5.73 22.48
CA LEU A 655 -13.23 -5.58 21.13
C LEU A 655 -13.77 -4.30 20.49
N GLY A 656 -12.88 -3.48 19.94
CA GLY A 656 -13.26 -2.33 19.14
C GLY A 656 -13.81 -2.72 17.76
N ASP A 657 -13.77 -1.78 16.79
CA ASP A 657 -14.29 -1.99 15.43
C ASP A 657 -13.66 -3.22 14.73
N THR A 658 -14.50 -4.18 14.34
CA THR A 658 -14.13 -5.43 13.65
C THR A 658 -14.57 -5.44 12.17
N THR A 659 -15.13 -4.36 11.66
CA THR A 659 -15.75 -4.30 10.31
C THR A 659 -14.79 -4.60 9.16
N THR A 660 -13.48 -4.40 9.37
CA THR A 660 -12.43 -4.66 8.38
C THR A 660 -11.78 -6.04 8.53
N LEU A 661 -12.20 -6.84 9.52
CA LEU A 661 -11.61 -8.14 9.83
C LEU A 661 -11.90 -9.16 8.72
N ALA A 662 -10.88 -9.94 8.36
CA ALA A 662 -10.99 -10.95 7.32
C ALA A 662 -11.81 -12.16 7.78
N ASP A 663 -11.56 -12.61 9.01
CA ASP A 663 -12.24 -13.74 9.64
C ASP A 663 -12.52 -13.45 11.13
N PRO A 664 -13.77 -13.21 11.50
CA PRO A 664 -14.16 -12.97 12.89
C PRO A 664 -13.88 -14.14 13.84
N SER A 665 -13.86 -15.38 13.34
CA SER A 665 -13.62 -16.57 14.16
C SER A 665 -12.21 -16.60 14.77
N VAL A 666 -11.22 -16.02 14.08
CA VAL A 666 -9.84 -15.90 14.58
C VAL A 666 -9.79 -15.12 15.90
N VAL A 667 -10.53 -14.02 15.98
CA VAL A 667 -10.56 -13.17 17.18
C VAL A 667 -11.29 -13.85 18.32
N SER A 668 -12.41 -14.50 18.05
CA SER A 668 -13.14 -15.26 19.08
C SER A 668 -12.26 -16.38 19.67
N ASN A 669 -11.64 -17.19 18.81
CA ASN A 669 -10.75 -18.27 19.22
C ASN A 669 -9.55 -17.76 20.05
N LEU A 670 -8.94 -16.64 19.63
CA LEU A 670 -7.83 -16.03 20.36
C LEU A 670 -8.24 -15.53 21.72
N LYS A 671 -9.41 -14.91 21.83
CA LYS A 671 -9.94 -14.43 23.09
C LYS A 671 -10.18 -15.58 24.06
N ASP A 672 -10.86 -16.64 23.62
CA ASP A 672 -11.12 -17.84 24.42
C ASP A 672 -9.82 -18.51 24.90
N GLN A 673 -8.81 -18.58 24.03
CA GLN A 673 -7.49 -19.13 24.36
C GLN A 673 -6.72 -18.26 25.36
N TYR A 674 -6.80 -16.93 25.23
CA TYR A 674 -6.13 -16.00 26.13
C TYR A 674 -6.75 -16.04 27.53
N GLU A 675 -8.07 -16.02 27.63
CA GLU A 675 -8.83 -16.14 28.89
C GLU A 675 -8.55 -17.49 29.60
N ALA A 676 -8.44 -18.60 28.84
CA ALA A 676 -8.10 -19.91 29.37
C ALA A 676 -6.63 -20.02 29.86
N GLN A 677 -5.74 -19.14 29.41
CA GLN A 677 -4.32 -19.12 29.82
C GLN A 677 -4.12 -18.25 31.08
N GLU A 678 -4.96 -17.26 31.33
CA GLU A 678 -4.92 -16.39 32.52
C GLU A 678 -5.69 -17.00 33.71
N SER A 679 -6.64 -17.93 33.49
CA SER A 679 -7.35 -18.72 34.51
C SER A 679 -6.52 -19.90 35.02
#